data_2bd060d0308c029c43855b8aaea4c50d
#
_entry.id   2bd060d0308c029c43855b8aaea4c50d
#
_cell.length_a   1.000
_cell.length_b   1.000
_cell.length_c   1.000
_cell.angle_alpha   90.00
_cell.angle_beta   90.00
_cell.angle_gamma   90.00
#
_symmetry.space_group_name_H-M   'P 1'
#
loop_
_entity.id
_entity.type
_entity.pdbx_description
1 polymer ?
#
loop_
_entity_poly.entity_id
_entity_poly.type
_entity_poly.pdbx_seq_one_letter_code
_entity_poly.pdbx_strand_id
1 'polypeptide(L)'
;MRKGKNEKGEKKVAPNKNAYIEGAGIVENQPITDTLTENYMPYAMSVIVSRALPEIDGFKPSHRKLLYTMYKMGLLTGARTKSANIVGQTMKLNPHGDMAIYETMVRLARGNEALLHPYVDSKGNFGKAYSRDMSFAASRYTEAKLDPICAEIFADIDRDIVDFVPNYDNSMTEPVLLPTRFPAVLVNNNVGIAVSMASNICSFNLSEVCETAAALMKNPEHDIVSTLKGPDFPGGGFILQDENELRRIYATGRGSVKVRSKYIYDKAANCIEVTEIPPTTTIEAIIDKIVEQVKLGKLKEISDVRDESDLSGLKITIDLKRGQDSEAVMKKLFRITPLQDVFSCNFNILVGGMPKVMGVAEILEQWTDFRITCVKRKTKFELARKKEKLHLLTGLKKILLDIDKAIKIIRETEDDAEVVPNLMIGFGIDETQAEYVADIKLRNINKGYILKRIEEIDSLKEEIADMEDILSSERRVKQIIISELGDIAKKYGKPRKTMFIYGTEDEENEAEEEIPDYPVNLFFTREGYFKKITPQSLRMSGEQKLKENDEIIETYDGSNRAELLFFTDKFQVYKARVCDFEDGKASVMGDYLPVKLELDPDERIIKMIAAEDYSGTLVMFFENGKCAKVPMASFETKTRRKKLANAYNDGSPLVSMTLIDGDCEFMLSSDAGKVMIFNTVLILPKAARDTQGVQVMRLTRAKLRSAVKYKDGMIKDADSYRTKTVPVAGTLYDEDVDQLKFV
;
A
#
# COMPACT_ATOMS: atom_id res chain seq x y z
N MET A 1 55.29 -12.70 -30.53
CA MET A 1 54.63 -12.98 -31.82
C MET A 1 53.14 -12.83 -31.70
N ARG A 2 52.59 -12.00 -32.61
CA ARG A 2 51.17 -11.80 -33.05
C ARG A 2 50.19 -11.30 -31.98
N LYS A 3 49.92 -10.03 -31.82
CA LYS A 3 49.05 -9.02 -32.49
C LYS A 3 47.72 -9.60 -33.01
N GLY A 4 46.63 -9.13 -32.44
CA GLY A 4 45.27 -9.21 -32.96
C GLY A 4 44.41 -8.09 -32.39
N LYS A 5 44.38 -6.97 -33.08
CA LYS A 5 43.49 -5.81 -32.91
C LYS A 5 42.04 -6.21 -33.12
N ASN A 6 41.12 -5.63 -32.36
CA ASN A 6 39.84 -5.13 -32.87
C ASN A 6 39.27 -4.10 -31.91
N GLU A 7 39.75 -2.86 -32.02
CA GLU A 7 39.02 -1.67 -31.61
C GLU A 7 38.01 -1.35 -32.72
N LYS A 8 36.74 -1.59 -32.51
CA LYS A 8 35.68 -0.98 -33.30
C LYS A 8 35.49 0.45 -32.80
N GLY A 9 36.02 1.39 -33.60
CA GLY A 9 35.87 2.81 -33.39
C GLY A 9 34.37 3.21 -33.33
N GLU A 10 33.99 3.80 -32.25
CA GLU A 10 32.76 4.60 -32.15
C GLU A 10 32.84 5.71 -33.20
N LYS A 11 31.88 5.72 -34.14
CA LYS A 11 31.69 6.83 -35.06
C LYS A 11 31.27 8.05 -34.26
N LYS A 12 32.18 9.00 -34.06
CA LYS A 12 31.84 10.35 -33.62
C LYS A 12 30.82 10.93 -34.60
N VAL A 13 29.57 11.03 -34.21
CA VAL A 13 28.53 11.74 -34.94
C VAL A 13 28.95 13.22 -34.99
N ALA A 14 29.15 13.76 -36.20
CA ALA A 14 29.51 15.17 -36.37
C ALA A 14 28.39 16.05 -35.79
N PRO A 15 28.71 17.11 -35.03
CA PRO A 15 27.70 17.99 -34.46
C PRO A 15 26.86 18.64 -35.54
N ASN A 16 25.53 18.59 -35.33
CA ASN A 16 24.56 19.18 -36.27
C ASN A 16 24.74 20.72 -36.29
N LYS A 17 25.25 21.25 -37.39
CA LYS A 17 25.56 22.68 -37.56
C LYS A 17 24.33 23.62 -37.48
N ASN A 18 23.14 23.10 -37.41
CA ASN A 18 21.87 23.87 -37.35
C ASN A 18 21.29 24.04 -35.95
N ALA A 19 22.01 23.66 -34.89
CA ALA A 19 21.52 23.70 -33.51
C ALA A 19 21.93 24.93 -32.69
N TYR A 20 22.44 25.98 -33.36
CA TYR A 20 22.78 27.25 -32.71
C TYR A 20 21.57 28.19 -32.71
N ILE A 21 21.00 28.40 -31.50
CA ILE A 21 20.13 29.55 -31.22
C ILE A 21 21.04 30.60 -30.61
N GLU A 22 21.18 31.74 -31.28
CA GLU A 22 22.02 32.84 -30.84
C GLU A 22 21.56 33.32 -29.45
N GLY A 23 22.42 33.21 -28.42
CA GLY A 23 22.10 33.54 -27.03
C GLY A 23 21.55 32.40 -26.13
N ALA A 24 21.33 31.21 -26.67
CA ALA A 24 20.73 30.07 -25.89
C ALA A 24 21.73 29.01 -25.38
N GLY A 25 23.03 29.22 -25.57
CA GLY A 25 24.08 28.27 -25.15
C GLY A 25 24.34 27.16 -26.18
N ILE A 26 25.17 26.20 -25.80
CA ILE A 26 25.58 25.05 -26.63
C ILE A 26 24.57 23.93 -26.45
N VAL A 27 23.98 23.44 -27.52
CA VAL A 27 23.13 22.26 -27.51
C VAL A 27 23.99 21.00 -27.66
N GLU A 28 24.05 20.21 -26.61
CA GLU A 28 24.75 18.93 -26.62
C GLU A 28 23.73 17.78 -26.72
N ASN A 29 24.07 16.75 -27.50
CA ASN A 29 23.29 15.52 -27.56
C ASN A 29 23.74 14.59 -26.45
N GLN A 30 22.88 14.43 -25.43
CA GLN A 30 23.11 13.51 -24.35
C GLN A 30 22.13 12.31 -24.46
N PRO A 31 22.60 11.05 -24.38
CA PRO A 31 21.73 9.89 -24.30
C PRO A 31 20.77 10.00 -23.14
N ILE A 32 19.53 9.58 -23.31
CA ILE A 32 18.52 9.58 -22.24
C ILE A 32 18.96 8.73 -21.04
N THR A 33 19.72 7.66 -21.29
CA THR A 33 20.29 6.79 -20.25
C THR A 33 21.25 7.54 -19.32
N ASP A 34 22.09 8.43 -19.87
CA ASP A 34 23.05 9.20 -19.10
C ASP A 34 22.30 10.25 -18.25
N THR A 35 21.32 10.93 -18.85
CA THR A 35 20.44 11.86 -18.12
C THR A 35 19.69 11.15 -16.96
N LEU A 36 19.19 9.94 -17.20
CA LEU A 36 18.53 9.15 -16.14
C LEU A 36 19.52 8.79 -15.04
N THR A 37 20.72 8.36 -15.38
CA THR A 37 21.72 7.91 -14.39
C THR A 37 22.30 9.08 -13.59
N GLU A 38 22.64 10.19 -14.26
CA GLU A 38 23.34 11.31 -13.62
C GLU A 38 22.40 12.29 -12.90
N ASN A 39 21.17 12.48 -13.41
CA ASN A 39 20.25 13.49 -12.86
C ASN A 39 19.04 12.88 -12.16
N TYR A 40 18.37 11.88 -12.78
CA TYR A 40 17.12 11.33 -12.24
C TYR A 40 17.33 10.34 -11.11
N MET A 41 18.31 9.45 -11.22
CA MET A 41 18.60 8.46 -10.19
C MET A 41 19.01 9.10 -8.85
N PRO A 42 19.92 10.10 -8.78
CA PRO A 42 20.23 10.80 -7.54
C PRO A 42 19.01 11.50 -6.94
N TYR A 43 18.18 12.13 -7.79
CA TYR A 43 16.91 12.73 -7.33
C TYR A 43 15.96 11.66 -6.75
N ALA A 44 15.74 10.56 -7.46
CA ALA A 44 14.88 9.48 -7.01
C ALA A 44 15.36 8.89 -5.68
N MET A 45 16.67 8.63 -5.56
CA MET A 45 17.29 8.14 -4.33
C MET A 45 17.16 9.14 -3.19
N SER A 46 17.35 10.43 -3.43
CA SER A 46 17.14 11.48 -2.44
C SER A 46 15.70 11.51 -1.92
N VAL A 47 14.71 11.40 -2.81
CA VAL A 47 13.28 11.37 -2.40
C VAL A 47 12.97 10.11 -1.60
N ILE A 48 13.54 8.96 -1.95
CA ILE A 48 13.33 7.68 -1.26
C ILE A 48 13.93 7.76 0.16
N VAL A 49 15.24 8.05 0.26
CA VAL A 49 16.00 7.94 1.50
C VAL A 49 15.78 9.14 2.44
N SER A 50 15.77 10.36 1.87
CA SER A 50 15.78 11.57 2.70
C SER A 50 14.40 12.19 2.94
N ARG A 51 13.33 11.60 2.41
CA ARG A 51 11.99 12.21 2.52
C ARG A 51 10.84 11.25 2.78
N ALA A 52 10.70 10.18 1.98
CA ALA A 52 9.44 9.44 1.89
C ALA A 52 9.35 8.24 2.81
N LEU A 53 10.42 7.44 2.90
CA LEU A 53 10.39 6.19 3.66
C LEU A 53 10.86 6.39 5.11
N PRO A 54 10.25 5.67 6.07
CA PRO A 54 10.75 5.63 7.44
C PRO A 54 11.97 4.71 7.53
N GLU A 55 12.88 5.02 8.46
CA GLU A 55 13.94 4.14 8.90
C GLU A 55 13.44 3.16 9.96
N ILE A 56 14.31 2.24 10.38
CA ILE A 56 14.01 1.22 11.40
C ILE A 56 13.57 1.80 12.75
N ASP A 57 13.96 3.04 13.08
CA ASP A 57 13.50 3.77 14.25
C ASP A 57 12.04 4.24 14.15
N GLY A 58 11.37 4.06 12.99
CA GLY A 58 9.98 4.41 12.74
C GLY A 58 9.75 5.85 12.27
N PHE A 59 10.81 6.62 12.06
CA PHE A 59 10.70 8.02 11.72
C PHE A 59 11.22 8.34 10.32
N LYS A 60 10.57 9.29 9.66
CA LYS A 60 11.11 9.99 8.49
C LYS A 60 12.10 11.07 8.96
N PRO A 61 13.02 11.53 8.11
CA PRO A 61 13.94 12.60 8.47
C PRO A 61 13.24 13.85 9.01
N SER A 62 12.13 14.28 8.41
CA SER A 62 11.35 15.44 8.89
C SER A 62 10.78 15.24 10.31
N HIS A 63 10.27 14.03 10.61
CA HIS A 63 9.79 13.68 11.94
C HIS A 63 10.93 13.73 12.96
N ARG A 64 12.07 13.10 12.63
CA ARG A 64 13.23 13.01 13.50
C ARG A 64 13.81 14.38 13.84
N LYS A 65 13.97 15.24 12.83
CA LYS A 65 14.47 16.62 13.01
C LYS A 65 13.55 17.47 13.88
N LEU A 66 12.23 17.39 13.66
CA LEU A 66 11.25 18.11 14.47
C LEU A 66 11.27 17.64 15.94
N LEU A 67 11.16 16.34 16.16
CA LEU A 67 11.12 15.79 17.52
C LEU A 67 12.44 16.03 18.27
N TYR A 68 13.60 15.92 17.59
CA TYR A 68 14.90 16.21 18.17
C TYR A 68 15.04 17.70 18.53
N THR A 69 14.56 18.60 17.67
CA THR A 69 14.51 20.04 18.01
C THR A 69 13.68 20.29 19.27
N MET A 70 12.52 19.68 19.37
CA MET A 70 11.68 19.81 20.57
C MET A 70 12.36 19.25 21.82
N TYR A 71 13.10 18.15 21.69
CA TYR A 71 13.91 17.58 22.77
C TYR A 71 15.01 18.54 23.21
N LYS A 72 15.79 19.11 22.28
CA LYS A 72 16.86 20.10 22.56
C LYS A 72 16.31 21.39 23.18
N MET A 73 15.07 21.77 22.90
CA MET A 73 14.38 22.88 23.53
C MET A 73 13.89 22.55 24.97
N GLY A 74 14.13 21.33 25.47
CA GLY A 74 13.68 20.90 26.81
C GLY A 74 12.18 20.65 26.92
N LEU A 75 11.46 20.48 25.81
CA LEU A 75 10.01 20.34 25.78
C LEU A 75 9.49 18.95 26.19
N LEU A 76 10.38 18.04 26.60
CA LEU A 76 9.98 16.75 27.19
C LEU A 76 9.38 16.94 28.60
N THR A 77 10.03 17.76 29.42
CA THR A 77 9.62 18.02 30.81
C THR A 77 9.15 19.46 31.02
N GLY A 78 9.48 20.35 30.09
CA GLY A 78 9.13 21.78 30.13
C GLY A 78 7.66 22.08 29.84
N ALA A 79 7.33 23.36 29.97
CA ALA A 79 5.99 23.87 29.58
C ALA A 79 5.82 23.87 28.06
N ARG A 80 4.56 23.87 27.59
CA ARG A 80 4.26 24.05 26.16
C ARG A 80 4.72 25.43 25.70
N THR A 81 5.19 25.49 24.46
CA THR A 81 5.55 26.76 23.79
C THR A 81 4.73 26.91 22.50
N LYS A 82 4.71 28.11 21.93
CA LYS A 82 4.02 28.36 20.65
C LYS A 82 4.60 27.48 19.55
N SER A 83 3.72 26.87 18.76
CA SER A 83 4.13 26.02 17.64
C SER A 83 5.02 26.76 16.64
N ALA A 84 4.78 28.06 16.42
CA ALA A 84 5.61 28.90 15.56
C ALA A 84 7.08 28.98 16.04
N ASN A 85 7.33 28.99 17.36
CA ASN A 85 8.70 28.96 17.90
C ASN A 85 9.38 27.63 17.61
N ILE A 86 8.67 26.50 17.79
CA ILE A 86 9.21 25.18 17.50
C ILE A 86 9.55 25.06 16.00
N VAL A 87 8.65 25.51 15.12
CA VAL A 87 8.85 25.54 13.66
C VAL A 87 10.12 26.32 13.32
N GLY A 88 10.25 27.54 13.84
CA GLY A 88 11.42 28.39 13.59
C GLY A 88 12.75 27.77 14.06
N GLN A 89 12.77 27.07 15.22
CA GLN A 89 13.97 26.35 15.67
C GLN A 89 14.25 25.11 14.80
N THR A 90 13.20 24.42 14.33
CA THR A 90 13.36 23.22 13.49
C THR A 90 13.96 23.56 12.13
N MET A 91 13.74 24.75 11.58
CA MET A 91 14.34 25.20 10.31
C MET A 91 15.87 25.16 10.33
N LYS A 92 16.52 25.24 11.49
CA LYS A 92 17.98 25.10 11.63
C LYS A 92 18.48 23.69 11.29
N LEU A 93 17.65 22.67 11.42
CA LEU A 93 17.96 21.29 11.05
C LEU A 93 17.27 20.88 9.74
N ASN A 94 16.11 21.45 9.45
CA ASN A 94 15.27 21.10 8.30
C ASN A 94 15.03 22.34 7.43
N PRO A 95 15.84 22.60 6.37
CA PRO A 95 15.76 23.81 5.55
C PRO A 95 14.60 23.77 4.56
N HIS A 96 13.40 23.53 5.04
CA HIS A 96 12.15 23.53 4.26
C HIS A 96 11.20 24.61 4.74
N GLY A 97 10.14 24.87 3.97
CA GLY A 97 9.13 25.86 4.33
C GLY A 97 8.48 25.58 5.69
N ASP A 98 8.17 26.65 6.42
CA ASP A 98 7.56 26.61 7.75
C ASP A 98 6.24 25.81 7.79
N MET A 99 5.42 25.91 6.74
CA MET A 99 4.17 25.15 6.61
C MET A 99 4.43 23.65 6.60
N ALA A 100 5.43 23.15 5.85
CA ALA A 100 5.73 21.71 5.79
C ALA A 100 6.17 21.16 7.17
N ILE A 101 6.94 21.95 7.93
CA ILE A 101 7.34 21.60 9.30
C ILE A 101 6.12 21.61 10.23
N TYR A 102 5.25 22.60 10.09
CA TYR A 102 4.07 22.70 10.92
C TYR A 102 3.04 21.58 10.62
N GLU A 103 2.81 21.24 9.37
CA GLU A 103 1.97 20.10 8.97
C GLU A 103 2.51 18.77 9.50
N THR A 104 3.85 18.60 9.49
CA THR A 104 4.50 17.47 10.15
C THR A 104 4.17 17.43 11.65
N MET A 105 4.25 18.56 12.35
CA MET A 105 3.89 18.67 13.76
C MET A 105 2.42 18.35 14.00
N VAL A 106 1.54 18.85 13.14
CA VAL A 106 0.09 18.58 13.19
C VAL A 106 -0.19 17.08 13.13
N ARG A 107 0.40 16.36 12.18
CA ARG A 107 0.22 14.90 12.05
C ARG A 107 0.71 14.13 13.26
N LEU A 108 1.77 14.59 13.93
CA LEU A 108 2.31 13.95 15.12
C LEU A 108 1.57 14.33 16.41
N ALA A 109 0.62 15.28 16.32
CA ALA A 109 -0.05 15.87 17.48
C ALA A 109 -1.27 15.04 17.93
N ARG A 110 -1.45 14.98 19.25
CA ARG A 110 -2.59 14.32 19.89
C ARG A 110 -3.93 14.90 19.42
N GLY A 111 -4.03 16.21 19.22
CA GLY A 111 -5.27 16.86 18.80
C GLY A 111 -5.72 16.52 17.39
N ASN A 112 -4.83 16.05 16.53
CA ASN A 112 -5.14 15.68 15.15
C ASN A 112 -5.73 14.25 15.02
N GLU A 113 -5.44 13.36 15.98
CA GLU A 113 -5.94 11.98 16.02
C GLU A 113 -5.49 11.07 14.86
N ALA A 114 -4.40 11.44 14.16
CA ALA A 114 -3.84 10.64 13.08
C ALA A 114 -3.06 9.40 13.56
N LEU A 115 -2.63 9.37 14.83
CA LEU A 115 -1.75 8.35 15.38
C LEU A 115 -2.37 7.65 16.60
N LEU A 116 -2.08 6.36 16.79
CA LEU A 116 -2.44 5.62 18.01
C LEU A 116 -1.69 6.16 19.23
N HIS A 117 -0.40 6.42 19.06
CA HIS A 117 0.47 7.01 20.07
C HIS A 117 1.09 8.29 19.53
N PRO A 118 0.43 9.46 19.73
CA PRO A 118 0.98 10.75 19.30
C PRO A 118 2.29 11.04 20.01
N TYR A 119 3.17 11.77 19.32
CA TYR A 119 4.48 12.19 19.84
C TYR A 119 4.51 13.64 20.32
N VAL A 120 3.46 14.40 19.93
CA VAL A 120 3.33 15.82 20.29
C VAL A 120 2.08 16.01 21.14
N ASP A 121 2.28 16.49 22.37
CA ASP A 121 1.20 16.94 23.26
C ASP A 121 0.81 18.37 22.89
N SER A 122 -0.39 18.52 22.35
CA SER A 122 -0.87 19.71 21.68
C SER A 122 -1.96 20.44 22.47
N LYS A 123 -2.00 21.80 22.35
CA LYS A 123 -3.05 22.64 22.88
C LYS A 123 -3.51 23.66 21.83
N GLY A 124 -4.80 23.76 21.61
CA GLY A 124 -5.42 24.53 20.54
C GLY A 124 -5.95 23.64 19.43
N ASN A 125 -6.38 24.24 18.33
CA ASN A 125 -6.95 23.50 17.21
C ASN A 125 -5.85 22.99 16.28
N PHE A 126 -5.63 21.67 16.26
CA PHE A 126 -4.73 20.95 15.37
C PHE A 126 -5.47 20.23 14.24
N GLY A 127 -6.75 20.56 14.00
CA GLY A 127 -7.58 19.87 13.03
C GLY A 127 -7.88 18.42 13.41
N LYS A 128 -8.52 17.71 12.49
CA LYS A 128 -8.84 16.28 12.65
C LYS A 128 -8.44 15.52 11.39
N ALA A 129 -7.73 14.41 11.54
CA ALA A 129 -7.26 13.61 10.41
C ALA A 129 -8.40 12.99 9.59
N TYR A 130 -9.55 12.78 10.19
CA TYR A 130 -10.75 12.21 9.58
C TYR A 130 -11.67 13.22 8.88
N SER A 131 -11.33 14.53 8.88
CA SER A 131 -12.12 15.56 8.24
C SER A 131 -11.24 16.55 7.47
N ARG A 132 -11.66 16.92 6.26
CA ARG A 132 -11.04 17.98 5.43
C ARG A 132 -11.43 19.37 5.93
N ASP A 133 -12.63 19.50 6.44
CA ASP A 133 -13.23 20.79 6.84
C ASP A 133 -12.77 21.23 8.22
N MET A 134 -12.43 20.29 9.11
CA MET A 134 -11.84 20.55 10.41
C MET A 134 -10.32 20.82 10.29
N SER A 135 -9.94 21.89 9.61
CA SER A 135 -8.54 22.27 9.40
C SER A 135 -7.90 22.82 10.67
N PHE A 136 -6.57 22.75 10.76
CA PHE A 136 -5.80 23.25 11.89
C PHE A 136 -5.64 24.77 11.88
N ALA A 137 -5.53 25.37 13.06
CA ALA A 137 -5.25 26.81 13.22
C ALA A 137 -3.79 27.14 12.89
N ALA A 138 -3.49 28.39 12.54
CA ALA A 138 -2.12 28.84 12.29
C ALA A 138 -1.22 28.64 13.52
N SER A 139 0.06 28.34 13.29
CA SER A 139 1.07 27.96 14.30
C SER A 139 1.25 28.97 15.43
N ARG A 140 0.92 30.25 15.20
CA ARG A 140 0.95 31.32 16.22
C ARG A 140 -0.13 31.18 17.28
N TYR A 141 -1.22 30.46 17.01
CA TYR A 141 -2.34 30.27 17.95
C TYR A 141 -2.24 28.97 18.74
N THR A 142 -1.47 27.99 18.25
CA THR A 142 -1.33 26.68 18.88
C THR A 142 -0.08 26.59 19.75
N GLU A 143 -0.10 25.67 20.73
CA GLU A 143 1.01 25.37 21.62
C GLU A 143 1.29 23.89 21.65
N ALA A 144 2.55 23.52 21.76
CA ALA A 144 2.98 22.13 21.76
C ALA A 144 4.15 21.87 22.70
N LYS A 145 4.28 20.62 23.12
CA LYS A 145 5.45 20.01 23.76
C LYS A 145 5.54 18.54 23.34
N LEU A 146 6.61 17.85 23.73
CA LEU A 146 6.70 16.41 23.51
C LEU A 146 5.70 15.65 24.40
N ASP A 147 5.09 14.59 23.83
CA ASP A 147 4.27 13.66 24.60
C ASP A 147 5.15 12.81 25.52
N PRO A 148 4.67 12.39 26.71
CA PRO A 148 5.44 11.57 27.64
C PRO A 148 6.09 10.30 27.06
N ILE A 149 5.50 9.67 26.04
CA ILE A 149 6.08 8.50 25.36
C ILE A 149 7.42 8.83 24.69
N CYS A 150 7.68 10.09 24.37
CA CYS A 150 8.96 10.52 23.79
C CYS A 150 10.15 10.33 24.76
N ALA A 151 9.90 10.14 26.06
CA ALA A 151 10.93 9.74 27.00
C ALA A 151 11.60 8.41 26.60
N GLU A 152 10.83 7.50 25.99
CA GLU A 152 11.33 6.20 25.53
C GLU A 152 11.97 6.28 24.13
N ILE A 153 11.72 7.37 23.38
CA ILE A 153 12.34 7.63 22.09
C ILE A 153 13.71 8.26 22.25
N PHE A 154 13.86 9.21 23.21
CA PHE A 154 15.10 9.94 23.46
C PHE A 154 15.92 9.37 24.61
N ALA A 155 15.52 8.24 25.16
CA ALA A 155 16.20 7.65 26.29
C ALA A 155 17.70 7.45 26.01
N ASP A 156 18.52 8.00 26.88
CA ASP A 156 19.99 7.86 26.84
C ASP A 156 20.69 8.45 25.58
N ILE A 157 20.01 9.29 24.78
CA ILE A 157 20.57 9.84 23.52
C ILE A 157 21.91 10.59 23.72
N ASP A 158 22.12 11.17 24.89
CA ASP A 158 23.35 11.90 25.25
C ASP A 158 24.48 10.96 25.71
N ARG A 159 24.32 9.62 25.59
CA ARG A 159 25.29 8.61 26.03
C ARG A 159 25.97 7.86 24.89
N ASP A 160 26.18 8.53 23.76
CA ASP A 160 26.83 7.98 22.55
C ASP A 160 26.18 6.69 22.02
N ILE A 161 24.85 6.56 22.11
CA ILE A 161 24.14 5.34 21.72
C ILE A 161 23.75 5.29 20.26
N VAL A 162 23.72 6.43 19.57
CA VAL A 162 23.46 6.60 18.14
C VAL A 162 24.50 7.52 17.52
N ASP A 163 24.63 7.44 16.20
CA ASP A 163 25.54 8.31 15.47
C ASP A 163 24.93 9.68 15.23
N PHE A 164 25.78 10.71 15.24
CA PHE A 164 25.45 12.09 14.94
C PHE A 164 26.17 12.54 13.68
N VAL A 165 25.51 13.31 12.84
CA VAL A 165 26.04 13.91 11.62
C VAL A 165 25.86 15.42 11.67
N PRO A 166 26.69 16.20 10.98
CA PRO A 166 26.45 17.62 10.79
C PRO A 166 25.12 17.85 10.06
N ASN A 167 24.42 18.94 10.40
CA ASN A 167 23.26 19.40 9.64
C ASN A 167 23.72 20.00 8.30
N TYR A 168 22.76 20.49 7.49
CA TYR A 168 22.98 20.98 6.13
C TYR A 168 24.00 22.12 5.98
N ASP A 169 24.21 22.94 7.03
CA ASP A 169 25.14 24.08 7.06
C ASP A 169 26.34 23.87 7.99
N ASN A 170 26.53 22.70 8.55
CA ASN A 170 27.56 22.31 9.53
C ASN A 170 27.57 23.15 10.82
N SER A 171 26.48 23.87 11.12
CA SER A 171 26.39 24.68 12.35
C SER A 171 25.95 23.87 13.58
N MET A 172 25.31 22.73 13.37
CA MET A 172 24.79 21.87 14.43
C MET A 172 24.97 20.40 14.06
N THR A 173 24.73 19.51 15.02
CA THR A 173 24.66 18.06 14.77
C THR A 173 23.28 17.52 15.00
N GLU A 174 22.92 16.51 14.24
CA GLU A 174 21.63 15.81 14.34
C GLU A 174 21.84 14.30 14.41
N PRO A 175 20.98 13.54 15.13
CA PRO A 175 21.08 12.09 15.19
C PRO A 175 20.66 11.46 13.86
N VAL A 176 21.41 10.45 13.43
CA VAL A 176 21.07 9.66 12.23
C VAL A 176 19.78 8.88 12.48
N LEU A 177 19.67 8.24 13.64
CA LEU A 177 18.48 7.51 14.11
C LEU A 177 18.15 7.91 15.55
N LEU A 178 16.89 7.73 15.96
CA LEU A 178 16.49 7.90 17.35
C LEU A 178 16.56 6.57 18.10
N PRO A 179 17.07 6.54 19.33
CA PRO A 179 17.31 5.30 20.10
C PRO A 179 16.03 4.72 20.72
N THR A 180 15.02 4.47 19.89
CA THR A 180 13.70 4.01 20.33
C THR A 180 13.78 2.72 21.14
N ARG A 181 13.15 2.71 22.33
CA ARG A 181 13.07 1.54 23.21
C ARG A 181 11.94 0.58 22.87
N PHE A 182 11.14 0.89 21.85
CA PHE A 182 10.08 0.03 21.34
C PHE A 182 10.04 0.13 19.81
N PRO A 183 9.50 -0.86 19.08
CA PRO A 183 9.44 -0.86 17.60
C PRO A 183 8.45 0.18 17.07
N ALA A 184 8.82 1.47 17.12
CA ALA A 184 7.93 2.59 16.79
C ALA A 184 7.43 2.54 15.33
N VAL A 185 8.16 1.88 14.44
CA VAL A 185 7.80 1.68 13.02
C VAL A 185 6.50 0.89 12.84
N LEU A 186 6.14 0.02 13.79
CA LEU A 186 4.90 -0.77 13.77
C LEU A 186 3.79 -0.17 14.65
N VAL A 187 4.12 0.72 15.60
CA VAL A 187 3.14 1.25 16.57
C VAL A 187 2.25 2.33 15.94
N ASN A 188 2.77 3.13 15.05
CA ASN A 188 2.01 4.16 14.34
C ASN A 188 2.03 3.93 12.83
N ASN A 189 0.93 4.29 12.17
CA ASN A 189 0.82 4.21 10.72
C ASN A 189 1.82 5.16 10.04
N ASN A 190 2.43 4.68 8.96
CA ASN A 190 3.34 5.46 8.15
C ASN A 190 3.03 5.30 6.66
N VAL A 191 2.71 6.41 6.01
CA VAL A 191 2.42 6.46 4.57
C VAL A 191 3.49 7.31 3.91
N GLY A 192 4.16 6.78 2.90
CA GLY A 192 5.18 7.47 2.14
C GLY A 192 5.07 7.20 0.65
N ILE A 193 5.13 8.25 -0.15
CA ILE A 193 5.13 8.16 -1.62
C ILE A 193 6.46 8.70 -2.11
N ALA A 194 7.24 7.85 -2.73
CA ALA A 194 8.52 8.17 -3.35
C ALA A 194 8.45 7.95 -4.87
N VAL A 195 9.56 8.14 -5.54
CA VAL A 195 9.68 7.84 -6.96
C VAL A 195 9.79 6.33 -7.14
N SER A 196 8.85 5.74 -7.88
CA SER A 196 8.76 4.29 -8.15
C SER A 196 8.62 3.39 -6.92
N MET A 197 8.50 3.96 -5.74
CA MET A 197 8.33 3.23 -4.48
C MET A 197 7.30 3.90 -3.59
N ALA A 198 6.54 3.10 -2.86
CA ALA A 198 5.63 3.57 -1.83
C ALA A 198 5.82 2.74 -0.55
N SER A 199 5.50 3.34 0.57
CA SER A 199 5.37 2.67 1.87
C SER A 199 3.99 2.94 2.42
N ASN A 200 3.33 1.91 2.90
CA ASN A 200 2.07 2.02 3.62
C ASN A 200 2.05 1.00 4.75
N ILE A 201 2.48 1.45 5.91
CA ILE A 201 2.58 0.62 7.12
C ILE A 201 1.37 0.92 7.98
N CYS A 202 0.59 -0.10 8.31
CA CYS A 202 -0.51 0.04 9.28
C CYS A 202 0.04 0.13 10.70
N SER A 203 -0.75 0.72 11.59
CA SER A 203 -0.45 0.75 13.02
C SER A 203 -0.90 -0.54 13.71
N PHE A 204 -0.18 -0.89 14.78
CA PHE A 204 -0.51 -2.02 15.65
C PHE A 204 -0.56 -1.57 17.11
N ASN A 205 -1.26 -2.32 17.94
CA ASN A 205 -1.34 -2.03 19.37
C ASN A 205 0.05 -2.13 20.03
N LEU A 206 0.43 -1.11 20.81
CA LEU A 206 1.75 -1.03 21.45
C LEU A 206 2.07 -2.22 22.33
N SER A 207 1.09 -2.67 23.14
CA SER A 207 1.28 -3.80 24.04
C SER A 207 1.51 -5.10 23.26
N GLU A 208 0.75 -5.33 22.19
CA GLU A 208 0.90 -6.50 21.32
C GLU A 208 2.26 -6.49 20.59
N VAL A 209 2.70 -5.32 20.08
CA VAL A 209 4.02 -5.18 19.44
C VAL A 209 5.15 -5.47 20.42
N CYS A 210 5.09 -4.93 21.64
CA CYS A 210 6.09 -5.18 22.67
C CYS A 210 6.13 -6.66 23.10
N GLU A 211 4.95 -7.27 23.25
CA GLU A 211 4.83 -8.70 23.60
C GLU A 211 5.39 -9.59 22.48
N THR A 212 5.06 -9.30 21.23
CA THR A 212 5.55 -10.05 20.06
C THR A 212 7.05 -9.94 19.92
N ALA A 213 7.61 -8.72 20.06
CA ALA A 213 9.06 -8.51 20.02
C ALA A 213 9.78 -9.28 21.13
N ALA A 214 9.25 -9.25 22.35
CA ALA A 214 9.78 -10.01 23.49
C ALA A 214 9.67 -11.54 23.29
N ALA A 215 8.59 -12.01 22.67
CA ALA A 215 8.38 -13.43 22.37
C ALA A 215 9.35 -13.93 21.29
N LEU A 216 9.55 -13.16 20.20
CA LEU A 216 10.52 -13.50 19.13
C LEU A 216 11.97 -13.52 19.64
N MET A 217 12.35 -12.61 20.56
CA MET A 217 13.68 -12.65 21.18
C MET A 217 13.92 -13.91 22.02
N LYS A 218 12.86 -14.48 22.60
CA LYS A 218 12.92 -15.74 23.38
C LYS A 218 12.85 -16.97 22.49
N ASN A 219 12.04 -16.93 21.46
CA ASN A 219 11.80 -18.03 20.51
C ASN A 219 11.65 -17.46 19.09
N PRO A 220 12.66 -17.59 18.21
CA PRO A 220 12.60 -17.11 16.82
C PRO A 220 11.43 -17.70 16.00
N GLU A 221 10.97 -18.92 16.35
CA GLU A 221 9.86 -19.62 15.68
C GLU A 221 8.48 -19.27 16.29
N HIS A 222 8.40 -18.18 17.04
CA HIS A 222 7.13 -17.78 17.68
C HIS A 222 6.06 -17.45 16.63
N ASP A 223 4.83 -18.00 16.80
CA ASP A 223 3.69 -17.65 15.94
C ASP A 223 3.20 -16.23 16.26
N ILE A 224 3.52 -15.30 15.37
CA ILE A 224 3.23 -13.87 15.52
C ILE A 224 1.74 -13.61 15.71
N VAL A 225 0.86 -14.34 15.02
CA VAL A 225 -0.60 -14.15 15.10
C VAL A 225 -1.13 -14.39 16.51
N SER A 226 -0.44 -15.21 17.30
CA SER A 226 -0.84 -15.49 18.69
C SER A 226 -0.70 -14.26 19.61
N THR A 227 0.25 -13.36 19.37
CA THR A 227 0.52 -12.16 20.17
C THR A 227 0.16 -10.87 19.46
N LEU A 228 0.29 -10.78 18.13
CA LEU A 228 -0.10 -9.65 17.31
C LEU A 228 -1.38 -9.99 16.54
N LYS A 229 -2.51 -9.58 17.09
CA LYS A 229 -3.84 -10.00 16.59
C LYS A 229 -4.21 -9.41 15.24
N GLY A 230 -3.66 -8.25 14.90
CA GLY A 230 -3.91 -7.55 13.63
C GLY A 230 -3.70 -6.04 13.75
N PRO A 231 -3.88 -5.29 12.66
CA PRO A 231 -3.80 -3.83 12.69
C PRO A 231 -4.73 -3.21 13.73
N ASP A 232 -4.32 -2.09 14.30
CA ASP A 232 -5.12 -1.27 15.22
C ASP A 232 -5.05 0.18 14.74
N PHE A 233 -6.18 0.75 14.34
CA PHE A 233 -6.24 2.07 13.71
C PHE A 233 -6.66 3.16 14.68
N PRO A 234 -6.14 4.40 14.54
CA PRO A 234 -6.49 5.52 15.43
C PRO A 234 -7.99 5.84 15.46
N GLY A 235 -8.66 5.68 14.31
CA GLY A 235 -10.11 5.91 14.15
C GLY A 235 -10.99 4.74 14.61
N GLY A 236 -10.43 3.61 15.05
CA GLY A 236 -11.20 2.42 15.44
C GLY A 236 -11.75 1.64 14.23
N GLY A 237 -13.03 1.27 14.30
CA GLY A 237 -13.71 0.47 13.28
C GLY A 237 -13.58 -1.05 13.49
N PHE A 238 -14.02 -1.79 12.49
CA PHE A 238 -13.97 -3.25 12.48
C PHE A 238 -13.10 -3.77 11.35
N ILE A 239 -12.24 -4.74 11.63
CA ILE A 239 -11.51 -5.50 10.62
C ILE A 239 -12.28 -6.78 10.31
N LEU A 240 -12.53 -7.03 9.03
CA LEU A 240 -12.99 -8.33 8.54
C LEU A 240 -11.81 -9.29 8.57
N GLN A 241 -11.85 -10.25 9.50
CA GLN A 241 -10.70 -11.10 9.73
C GLN A 241 -10.59 -12.19 8.66
N ASP A 242 -9.49 -12.13 7.91
CA ASP A 242 -8.95 -13.21 7.09
C ASP A 242 -7.58 -13.59 7.67
N GLU A 243 -7.51 -14.71 8.37
CA GLU A 243 -6.27 -15.15 9.01
C GLU A 243 -5.18 -15.49 7.98
N ASN A 244 -5.54 -16.01 6.81
CA ASN A 244 -4.58 -16.35 5.76
C ASN A 244 -3.95 -15.08 5.18
N GLU A 245 -4.75 -14.05 4.92
CA GLU A 245 -4.24 -12.76 4.44
C GLU A 245 -3.40 -12.06 5.50
N LEU A 246 -3.79 -12.15 6.78
CA LEU A 246 -3.01 -11.60 7.89
C LEU A 246 -1.64 -12.29 8.01
N ARG A 247 -1.59 -13.62 7.94
CA ARG A 247 -0.34 -14.40 7.91
C ARG A 247 0.53 -14.02 6.71
N ARG A 248 -0.08 -13.79 5.55
CA ARG A 248 0.62 -13.33 4.35
C ARG A 248 1.23 -11.94 4.56
N ILE A 249 0.47 -10.99 5.13
CA ILE A 249 0.98 -9.64 5.46
C ILE A 249 2.17 -9.75 6.44
N TYR A 250 2.06 -10.58 7.46
CA TYR A 250 3.12 -10.74 8.46
C TYR A 250 4.38 -11.40 7.89
N ALA A 251 4.25 -12.29 6.92
CA ALA A 251 5.37 -12.94 6.27
C ALA A 251 6.04 -12.06 5.20
N THR A 252 5.26 -11.30 4.43
CA THR A 252 5.77 -10.61 3.22
C THR A 252 5.78 -9.09 3.30
N GLY A 253 5.11 -8.49 4.27
CA GLY A 253 4.88 -7.05 4.36
C GLY A 253 3.91 -6.51 3.30
N ARG A 254 3.22 -7.39 2.55
CA ARG A 254 2.28 -7.03 1.48
C ARG A 254 0.96 -7.76 1.64
N GLY A 255 -0.11 -7.04 1.37
CA GLY A 255 -1.47 -7.58 1.39
C GLY A 255 -2.48 -6.48 1.63
N SER A 256 -3.70 -6.85 2.00
CA SER A 256 -4.76 -5.88 2.22
C SER A 256 -5.68 -6.30 3.36
N VAL A 257 -6.21 -5.32 4.07
CA VAL A 257 -7.13 -5.52 5.19
C VAL A 257 -8.40 -4.74 4.92
N LYS A 258 -9.56 -5.40 4.97
CA LYS A 258 -10.86 -4.74 4.84
C LYS A 258 -11.26 -4.14 6.18
N VAL A 259 -11.58 -2.85 6.20
CA VAL A 259 -11.98 -2.11 7.40
C VAL A 259 -13.39 -1.57 7.21
N ARG A 260 -14.27 -1.82 8.17
CA ARG A 260 -15.65 -1.32 8.23
C ARG A 260 -15.81 -0.26 9.30
N SER A 261 -16.69 0.69 9.02
CA SER A 261 -17.17 1.68 9.99
C SER A 261 -17.95 1.02 11.11
N LYS A 262 -17.88 1.63 12.29
CA LYS A 262 -18.74 1.29 13.42
C LYS A 262 -19.96 2.20 13.42
N TYR A 263 -21.13 1.62 13.62
CA TYR A 263 -22.38 2.34 13.63
C TYR A 263 -23.34 1.85 14.71
N ILE A 264 -24.29 2.69 15.03
CA ILE A 264 -25.40 2.40 15.93
C ILE A 264 -26.69 2.83 15.23
N TYR A 265 -27.75 2.00 15.34
CA TYR A 265 -29.07 2.39 14.86
C TYR A 265 -29.92 2.96 16.02
N ASP A 266 -30.25 4.25 15.90
CA ASP A 266 -31.22 4.89 16.80
C ASP A 266 -32.66 4.66 16.29
N LYS A 267 -33.38 3.76 16.96
CA LYS A 267 -34.75 3.44 16.60
C LYS A 267 -35.73 4.61 16.86
N ALA A 268 -35.43 5.48 17.82
CA ALA A 268 -36.31 6.61 18.17
C ALA A 268 -36.24 7.71 17.11
N ALA A 269 -35.03 8.03 16.67
CA ALA A 269 -34.79 9.00 15.61
C ALA A 269 -34.91 8.42 14.20
N ASN A 270 -34.96 7.07 14.06
CA ASN A 270 -34.94 6.32 12.79
C ASN A 270 -33.73 6.70 11.91
N CYS A 271 -32.55 6.79 12.53
CA CYS A 271 -31.32 7.14 11.87
C CYS A 271 -30.20 6.15 12.22
N ILE A 272 -29.19 6.08 11.35
CA ILE A 272 -27.95 5.36 11.57
C ILE A 272 -26.88 6.39 11.95
N GLU A 273 -26.24 6.20 13.10
CA GLU A 273 -25.15 7.02 13.59
C GLU A 273 -23.83 6.28 13.38
N VAL A 274 -22.96 6.78 12.51
CA VAL A 274 -21.62 6.25 12.30
C VAL A 274 -20.65 7.01 13.19
N THR A 275 -19.94 6.28 14.05
CA THR A 275 -19.05 6.86 15.08
C THR A 275 -17.55 6.59 14.81
N GLU A 276 -17.23 5.61 13.98
CA GLU A 276 -15.86 5.25 13.61
C GLU A 276 -15.83 4.92 12.11
N ILE A 277 -14.81 5.39 11.41
CA ILE A 277 -14.67 5.23 9.94
C ILE A 277 -13.31 4.61 9.58
N PRO A 278 -13.18 3.99 8.39
CA PRO A 278 -11.91 3.47 7.90
C PRO A 278 -10.82 4.56 7.84
N PRO A 279 -9.54 4.21 8.08
CA PRO A 279 -8.42 5.18 8.09
C PRO A 279 -8.07 5.71 6.69
N THR A 280 -8.67 5.17 5.64
CA THR A 280 -8.43 5.52 4.23
C THR A 280 -9.34 6.61 3.70
N THR A 281 -10.34 7.05 4.48
CA THR A 281 -11.39 7.98 4.05
C THR A 281 -11.59 9.12 5.04
N THR A 282 -12.43 10.09 4.66
CA THR A 282 -12.86 11.20 5.50
C THR A 282 -14.38 11.29 5.57
N ILE A 283 -14.90 12.03 6.55
CA ILE A 283 -16.35 12.28 6.72
C ILE A 283 -16.96 12.79 5.42
N GLU A 284 -16.34 13.81 4.84
CA GLU A 284 -16.86 14.49 3.64
C GLU A 284 -16.84 13.55 2.43
N ALA A 285 -15.81 12.72 2.29
CA ALA A 285 -15.75 11.74 1.20
C ALA A 285 -16.86 10.69 1.29
N ILE A 286 -17.21 10.28 2.51
CA ILE A 286 -18.33 9.36 2.76
C ILE A 286 -19.65 10.04 2.42
N ILE A 287 -19.89 11.27 2.94
CA ILE A 287 -21.12 12.03 2.70
C ILE A 287 -21.28 12.33 1.21
N ASP A 288 -20.23 12.83 0.55
CA ASP A 288 -20.23 13.12 -0.89
C ASP A 288 -20.63 11.85 -1.69
N LYS A 289 -20.08 10.69 -1.32
CA LYS A 289 -20.38 9.43 -2.00
C LYS A 289 -21.82 8.96 -1.75
N ILE A 290 -22.31 9.08 -0.52
CA ILE A 290 -23.71 8.76 -0.21
C ILE A 290 -24.66 9.65 -1.04
N VAL A 291 -24.42 10.97 -1.05
CA VAL A 291 -25.22 11.93 -1.82
C VAL A 291 -25.19 11.62 -3.32
N GLU A 292 -24.03 11.25 -3.86
CA GLU A 292 -23.90 10.81 -5.25
C GLU A 292 -24.79 9.59 -5.53
N GLN A 293 -24.73 8.55 -4.68
CA GLN A 293 -25.51 7.33 -4.86
C GLN A 293 -27.02 7.56 -4.67
N VAL A 294 -27.42 8.50 -3.80
CA VAL A 294 -28.83 8.92 -3.67
C VAL A 294 -29.30 9.61 -4.95
N LYS A 295 -28.51 10.53 -5.52
CA LYS A 295 -28.83 11.20 -6.80
C LYS A 295 -28.95 10.23 -7.96
N LEU A 296 -28.11 9.17 -7.98
CA LEU A 296 -28.17 8.08 -8.97
C LEU A 296 -29.35 7.12 -8.73
N GLY A 297 -30.16 7.33 -7.68
CA GLY A 297 -31.31 6.49 -7.37
C GLY A 297 -30.99 5.12 -6.79
N LYS A 298 -29.72 4.86 -6.45
CA LYS A 298 -29.27 3.58 -5.87
C LYS A 298 -29.53 3.47 -4.36
N LEU A 299 -29.64 4.59 -3.65
CA LEU A 299 -29.92 4.68 -2.22
C LEU A 299 -31.25 5.43 -2.00
N LYS A 300 -32.36 4.80 -2.37
CA LYS A 300 -33.71 5.38 -2.24
C LYS A 300 -34.21 5.39 -0.79
N GLU A 301 -33.61 4.60 0.06
CA GLU A 301 -33.96 4.36 1.46
C GLU A 301 -33.57 5.53 2.37
N ILE A 302 -32.58 6.31 1.96
CA ILE A 302 -32.02 7.44 2.72
C ILE A 302 -32.86 8.70 2.45
N SER A 303 -33.16 9.47 3.52
CA SER A 303 -33.83 10.76 3.42
C SER A 303 -32.86 11.94 3.54
N ASP A 304 -31.88 11.84 4.43
CA ASP A 304 -30.87 12.88 4.66
C ASP A 304 -29.56 12.30 5.20
N VAL A 305 -28.45 13.04 5.07
CA VAL A 305 -27.16 12.68 5.66
C VAL A 305 -26.48 13.95 6.17
N ARG A 306 -26.00 13.93 7.42
CA ARG A 306 -25.41 15.09 8.09
C ARG A 306 -24.11 14.72 8.81
N ASP A 307 -23.18 15.67 8.85
CA ASP A 307 -22.05 15.67 9.79
C ASP A 307 -22.50 16.33 11.12
N GLU A 308 -22.53 15.55 12.18
CA GLU A 308 -22.83 15.99 13.55
C GLU A 308 -21.59 15.84 14.46
N SER A 309 -20.39 15.74 13.88
CA SER A 309 -19.14 15.62 14.63
C SER A 309 -18.87 16.86 15.47
N ASP A 310 -18.51 16.64 16.72
CA ASP A 310 -18.22 17.70 17.67
C ASP A 310 -16.97 17.40 18.53
N LEU A 311 -16.83 18.04 19.68
CA LEU A 311 -15.73 17.84 20.61
C LEU A 311 -15.74 16.45 21.25
N SER A 312 -16.87 15.73 21.24
CA SER A 312 -17.00 14.36 21.77
C SER A 312 -16.51 13.30 20.79
N GLY A 313 -16.42 13.63 19.50
CA GLY A 313 -15.89 12.75 18.46
C GLY A 313 -16.59 12.85 17.12
N LEU A 314 -16.27 11.90 16.25
CA LEU A 314 -16.87 11.74 14.93
C LEU A 314 -18.31 11.22 15.06
N LYS A 315 -19.23 11.84 14.31
CA LYS A 315 -20.62 11.39 14.20
C LYS A 315 -21.19 11.78 12.84
N ILE A 316 -21.44 10.77 11.98
CA ILE A 316 -22.21 10.95 10.74
C ILE A 316 -23.60 10.37 10.98
N THR A 317 -24.63 11.18 10.80
CA THR A 317 -26.03 10.78 10.97
C THR A 317 -26.69 10.58 9.61
N ILE A 318 -27.22 9.38 9.37
CA ILE A 318 -27.90 8.98 8.13
C ILE A 318 -29.37 8.72 8.47
N ASP A 319 -30.27 9.61 8.07
CA ASP A 319 -31.71 9.48 8.30
C ASP A 319 -32.33 8.53 7.29
N LEU A 320 -33.09 7.57 7.79
CA LEU A 320 -33.80 6.61 6.96
C LEU A 320 -35.24 7.03 6.69
N LYS A 321 -35.79 6.64 5.55
CA LYS A 321 -37.24 6.73 5.30
C LYS A 321 -37.99 5.72 6.18
N ARG A 322 -39.23 5.99 6.49
CA ARG A 322 -40.05 5.10 7.33
C ARG A 322 -40.18 3.71 6.73
N GLY A 323 -40.07 2.69 7.58
CA GLY A 323 -40.26 1.29 7.20
C GLY A 323 -39.09 0.63 6.49
N GLN A 324 -37.92 1.25 6.51
CA GLN A 324 -36.69 0.66 5.95
C GLN A 324 -35.98 -0.21 6.99
N ASP A 325 -35.36 -1.30 6.53
CA ASP A 325 -34.49 -2.12 7.36
C ASP A 325 -33.08 -1.54 7.42
N SER A 326 -32.66 -1.11 8.61
CA SER A 326 -31.36 -0.48 8.83
C SER A 326 -30.19 -1.39 8.50
N GLU A 327 -30.31 -2.72 8.75
CA GLU A 327 -29.22 -3.67 8.45
C GLU A 327 -29.04 -3.88 6.94
N ALA A 328 -30.16 -4.01 6.22
CA ALA A 328 -30.12 -4.11 4.76
C ALA A 328 -29.54 -2.84 4.12
N VAL A 329 -29.90 -1.65 4.63
CA VAL A 329 -29.34 -0.38 4.16
C VAL A 329 -27.83 -0.31 4.45
N MET A 330 -27.39 -0.72 5.65
CA MET A 330 -25.96 -0.72 5.97
C MET A 330 -25.15 -1.70 5.13
N LYS A 331 -25.66 -2.91 4.86
CA LYS A 331 -25.02 -3.86 3.93
C LYS A 331 -24.83 -3.23 2.55
N LYS A 332 -25.83 -2.50 2.05
CA LYS A 332 -25.76 -1.79 0.78
C LYS A 332 -24.76 -0.65 0.82
N LEU A 333 -24.75 0.14 1.90
CA LEU A 333 -23.80 1.24 2.10
C LEU A 333 -22.35 0.73 2.13
N PHE A 334 -22.05 -0.37 2.81
CA PHE A 334 -20.71 -0.97 2.84
C PHE A 334 -20.20 -1.40 1.45
N ARG A 335 -21.09 -1.76 0.53
CA ARG A 335 -20.72 -2.16 -0.85
C ARG A 335 -20.40 -1.00 -1.77
N ILE A 336 -21.09 0.14 -1.62
CA ILE A 336 -21.05 1.23 -2.61
C ILE A 336 -20.48 2.54 -2.08
N THR A 337 -20.06 2.58 -0.81
CA THR A 337 -19.49 3.77 -0.17
C THR A 337 -18.22 3.42 0.61
N PRO A 338 -17.36 4.41 0.93
CA PRO A 338 -16.16 4.19 1.76
C PRO A 338 -16.43 3.90 3.24
N LEU A 339 -17.69 3.60 3.65
CA LEU A 339 -17.98 3.08 4.99
C LEU A 339 -17.36 1.68 5.22
N GLN A 340 -17.06 0.96 4.16
CA GLN A 340 -16.12 -0.14 4.12
C GLN A 340 -15.09 0.13 3.06
N ASP A 341 -13.82 0.01 3.42
CA ASP A 341 -12.72 0.25 2.50
C ASP A 341 -11.55 -0.70 2.76
N VAL A 342 -10.62 -0.74 1.83
CA VAL A 342 -9.46 -1.65 1.85
C VAL A 342 -8.20 -0.88 2.17
N PHE A 343 -7.55 -1.23 3.29
CA PHE A 343 -6.22 -0.74 3.61
C PHE A 343 -5.17 -1.67 2.97
N SER A 344 -4.45 -1.16 1.98
CA SER A 344 -3.38 -1.91 1.30
C SER A 344 -2.07 -1.78 2.06
N CYS A 345 -1.52 -2.88 2.55
CA CYS A 345 -0.24 -2.94 3.25
C CYS A 345 0.93 -3.05 2.28
N ASN A 346 1.97 -2.24 2.50
CA ASN A 346 3.26 -2.32 1.81
C ASN A 346 4.34 -1.83 2.78
N PHE A 347 4.96 -2.73 3.54
CA PHE A 347 5.89 -2.43 4.61
C PHE A 347 7.31 -2.20 4.06
N ASN A 348 7.46 -1.09 3.35
CA ASN A 348 8.73 -0.67 2.76
C ASN A 348 9.44 0.28 3.72
N ILE A 349 10.58 -0.16 4.26
CA ILE A 349 11.34 0.51 5.33
C ILE A 349 12.78 0.62 4.89
N LEU A 350 13.48 1.67 5.33
CA LEU A 350 14.93 1.80 5.15
C LEU A 350 15.65 1.05 6.27
N VAL A 351 16.63 0.25 5.89
CA VAL A 351 17.60 -0.38 6.79
C VAL A 351 18.99 -0.02 6.30
N GLY A 352 19.73 0.77 7.08
CA GLY A 352 21.03 1.29 6.66
C GLY A 352 20.99 2.09 5.36
N GLY A 353 19.90 2.87 5.14
CA GLY A 353 19.71 3.68 3.95
C GLY A 353 19.22 2.91 2.71
N MET A 354 18.99 1.59 2.80
CA MET A 354 18.50 0.77 1.69
C MET A 354 17.02 0.43 1.87
N PRO A 355 16.15 0.71 0.87
CA PRO A 355 14.74 0.38 0.95
C PRO A 355 14.52 -1.13 0.83
N LYS A 356 13.75 -1.70 1.74
CA LYS A 356 13.41 -3.12 1.77
C LYS A 356 11.97 -3.32 2.19
N VAL A 357 11.23 -4.15 1.45
CA VAL A 357 9.90 -4.60 1.87
C VAL A 357 10.08 -5.83 2.75
N MET A 358 9.58 -5.76 3.98
CA MET A 358 9.82 -6.78 5.00
C MET A 358 8.54 -7.19 5.69
N GLY A 359 8.46 -8.46 6.10
CA GLY A 359 7.44 -8.95 7.01
C GLY A 359 7.63 -8.45 8.44
N VAL A 360 6.64 -8.67 9.30
CA VAL A 360 6.67 -8.22 10.70
C VAL A 360 7.82 -8.85 11.46
N ALA A 361 8.06 -10.17 11.28
CA ALA A 361 9.19 -10.86 11.93
C ALA A 361 10.52 -10.21 11.60
N GLU A 362 10.77 -9.97 10.32
CA GLU A 362 12.02 -9.37 9.84
C GLU A 362 12.19 -7.92 10.34
N ILE A 363 11.11 -7.13 10.36
CA ILE A 363 11.14 -5.77 10.94
C ILE A 363 11.53 -5.81 12.41
N LEU A 364 10.93 -6.72 13.19
CA LEU A 364 11.22 -6.86 14.62
C LEU A 364 12.64 -7.38 14.87
N GLU A 365 13.17 -8.24 14.01
CA GLU A 365 14.56 -8.68 14.05
C GLU A 365 15.51 -7.52 13.79
N GLN A 366 15.32 -6.77 12.71
CA GLN A 366 16.14 -5.58 12.38
C GLN A 366 16.09 -4.52 13.49
N TRP A 367 14.92 -4.28 14.08
CA TRP A 367 14.79 -3.39 15.21
C TRP A 367 15.52 -3.94 16.45
N THR A 368 15.45 -5.25 16.69
CA THR A 368 16.14 -5.89 17.81
C THR A 368 17.66 -5.74 17.70
N ASP A 369 18.22 -5.95 16.52
CA ASP A 369 19.66 -5.76 16.25
C ASP A 369 20.09 -4.31 16.46
N PHE A 370 19.28 -3.37 15.97
CA PHE A 370 19.49 -1.95 16.24
C PHE A 370 19.45 -1.65 17.75
N ARG A 371 18.46 -2.19 18.47
CA ARG A 371 18.34 -1.97 19.91
C ARG A 371 19.46 -2.63 20.71
N ILE A 372 19.91 -3.83 20.35
CA ILE A 372 21.08 -4.49 20.92
C ILE A 372 22.32 -3.59 20.78
N THR A 373 22.50 -2.99 19.62
CA THR A 373 23.62 -2.05 19.37
C THR A 373 23.51 -0.84 20.30
N CYS A 374 22.33 -0.25 20.45
CA CYS A 374 22.08 0.87 21.36
C CYS A 374 22.41 0.51 22.82
N VAL A 375 21.96 -0.64 23.32
CA VAL A 375 22.23 -1.10 24.69
C VAL A 375 23.73 -1.35 24.89
N LYS A 376 24.41 -1.99 23.94
CA LYS A 376 25.85 -2.23 24.01
C LYS A 376 26.63 -0.92 24.02
N ARG A 377 26.28 0.05 23.17
CA ARG A 377 26.93 1.37 23.13
C ARG A 377 26.75 2.13 24.45
N LYS A 378 25.51 2.19 24.98
CA LYS A 378 25.20 2.75 26.29
C LYS A 378 26.09 2.13 27.38
N THR A 379 26.11 0.80 27.47
CA THR A 379 26.84 0.07 28.49
C THR A 379 28.36 0.34 28.37
N LYS A 380 28.91 0.40 27.14
CA LYS A 380 30.31 0.77 26.91
C LYS A 380 30.62 2.18 27.39
N PHE A 381 29.76 3.15 27.11
CA PHE A 381 29.93 4.54 27.54
C PHE A 381 29.89 4.67 29.06
N GLU A 382 28.94 4.03 29.72
CA GLU A 382 28.83 4.02 31.18
C GLU A 382 29.99 3.27 31.82
N LEU A 383 30.44 2.15 31.25
CA LEU A 383 31.60 1.39 31.69
C LEU A 383 32.87 2.22 31.64
N ALA A 384 33.10 2.94 30.53
CA ALA A 384 34.27 3.82 30.38
C ALA A 384 34.32 4.88 31.49
N ARG A 385 33.19 5.57 31.73
CA ARG A 385 33.07 6.57 32.80
C ARG A 385 33.26 5.99 34.20
N LYS A 386 32.72 4.78 34.45
CA LYS A 386 32.93 4.13 35.74
C LYS A 386 34.35 3.65 35.94
N LYS A 387 35.01 3.16 34.90
CA LYS A 387 36.45 2.82 34.92
C LYS A 387 37.33 4.04 35.19
N GLU A 388 37.05 5.17 34.52
CA GLU A 388 37.72 6.43 34.77
C GLU A 388 37.56 6.89 36.23
N LYS A 389 36.31 6.86 36.73
CA LYS A 389 36.05 7.21 38.13
C LYS A 389 36.74 6.27 39.11
N LEU A 390 36.74 4.95 38.87
CA LEU A 390 37.45 3.96 39.68
C LEU A 390 38.94 4.21 39.68
N HIS A 391 39.51 4.56 38.53
CA HIS A 391 40.91 4.89 38.37
C HIS A 391 41.28 6.08 39.24
N LEU A 392 40.54 7.19 39.21
CA LEU A 392 40.76 8.36 40.06
C LEU A 392 40.63 8.02 41.55
N LEU A 393 39.58 7.27 41.94
CA LEU A 393 39.40 6.89 43.35
C LEU A 393 40.44 5.90 43.85
N THR A 394 41.04 5.10 42.96
CA THR A 394 42.14 4.19 43.33
C THR A 394 43.42 4.96 43.63
N GLY A 395 43.73 6.02 42.88
CA GLY A 395 44.79 6.96 43.17
C GLY A 395 44.58 7.65 44.53
N LEU A 396 43.36 8.16 44.74
CA LEU A 396 42.99 8.78 46.02
C LEU A 396 43.17 7.82 47.19
N LYS A 397 42.77 6.52 47.07
CA LYS A 397 42.95 5.51 48.12
C LYS A 397 44.41 5.37 48.55
N LYS A 398 45.38 5.41 47.60
CA LYS A 398 46.82 5.33 47.93
C LYS A 398 47.27 6.51 48.78
N ILE A 399 46.78 7.71 48.49
CA ILE A 399 47.12 8.94 49.24
C ILE A 399 46.41 8.95 50.59
N LEU A 400 45.19 8.47 50.69
CA LEU A 400 44.46 8.41 51.96
C LEU A 400 45.08 7.45 52.99
N LEU A 401 46.00 6.55 52.59
CA LEU A 401 46.79 5.71 53.48
C LEU A 401 47.88 6.48 54.17
N ASP A 402 48.36 7.63 53.60
CA ASP A 402 49.39 8.50 54.20
C ASP A 402 49.10 9.96 53.80
N ILE A 403 48.09 10.54 54.42
CA ILE A 403 47.63 11.90 54.14
C ILE A 403 48.64 12.93 54.54
N ASP A 404 49.34 12.72 55.68
CA ASP A 404 50.33 13.65 56.20
C ASP A 404 51.46 13.81 55.19
N LYS A 405 51.90 12.73 54.55
CA LYS A 405 52.88 12.77 53.48
C LYS A 405 52.40 13.58 52.29
N ALA A 406 51.13 13.44 51.87
CA ALA A 406 50.55 14.20 50.75
C ALA A 406 50.52 15.72 51.06
N ILE A 407 50.08 16.09 52.25
CA ILE A 407 50.02 17.49 52.70
C ILE A 407 51.42 18.05 52.76
N LYS A 408 52.42 17.26 53.26
CA LYS A 408 53.80 17.65 53.32
C LYS A 408 54.37 17.92 51.93
N ILE A 409 54.19 17.02 50.98
CA ILE A 409 54.65 17.21 49.59
C ILE A 409 54.07 18.49 49.00
N ILE A 410 52.78 18.73 49.10
CA ILE A 410 52.08 19.90 48.54
C ILE A 410 52.65 21.20 49.20
N ARG A 411 52.85 21.18 50.49
CA ARG A 411 53.28 22.34 51.25
C ARG A 411 54.80 22.70 51.09
N GLU A 412 55.60 21.67 50.83
CA GLU A 412 57.10 21.84 50.66
C GLU A 412 57.50 22.08 49.20
N THR A 413 56.59 21.94 48.24
CA THR A 413 56.80 22.24 46.82
C THR A 413 56.71 23.74 46.59
N GLU A 414 57.78 24.34 46.01
CA GLU A 414 57.85 25.77 45.77
C GLU A 414 57.11 26.27 44.54
N ASP A 415 57.09 25.45 43.50
CA ASP A 415 56.36 25.77 42.22
C ASP A 415 55.13 24.96 42.10
N ASP A 416 53.95 25.60 41.77
CA ASP A 416 52.70 24.99 41.58
C ASP A 416 52.72 23.91 40.45
N ALA A 417 53.57 24.14 39.42
CA ALA A 417 53.70 23.18 38.30
C ALA A 417 54.38 21.86 38.72
N GLU A 418 55.16 21.88 39.87
CA GLU A 418 55.89 20.70 40.40
C GLU A 418 55.03 19.87 41.37
N VAL A 419 53.86 20.36 41.81
CA VAL A 419 52.97 19.66 42.77
C VAL A 419 52.49 18.32 42.22
N VAL A 420 52.05 18.29 41.00
CA VAL A 420 51.59 17.07 40.35
C VAL A 420 52.71 16.05 40.15
N PRO A 421 53.82 16.39 39.53
CA PRO A 421 55.00 15.49 39.45
C PRO A 421 55.48 14.94 40.79
N ASN A 422 55.55 15.78 41.84
CA ASN A 422 55.94 15.35 43.15
C ASN A 422 54.99 14.38 43.83
N LEU A 423 53.71 14.58 43.65
CA LEU A 423 52.67 13.61 44.08
C LEU A 423 52.75 12.28 43.31
N MET A 424 53.04 12.34 42.02
CA MET A 424 53.19 11.12 41.16
C MET A 424 54.39 10.29 41.71
N ILE A 425 55.54 10.90 41.96
CA ILE A 425 56.71 10.22 42.46
C ILE A 425 56.48 9.72 43.88
N GLY A 426 55.86 10.56 44.74
CA GLY A 426 55.65 10.25 46.13
C GLY A 426 54.74 9.07 46.44
N PHE A 427 53.73 8.85 45.58
CA PHE A 427 52.69 7.83 45.77
C PHE A 427 52.63 6.77 44.66
N GLY A 428 53.45 6.89 43.61
CA GLY A 428 53.37 5.98 42.45
C GLY A 428 52.03 5.98 41.80
N ILE A 429 51.53 7.19 41.54
CA ILE A 429 50.22 7.44 40.82
C ILE A 429 50.52 8.15 39.50
N ASP A 430 49.60 8.12 38.56
CA ASP A 430 49.73 8.83 37.29
C ASP A 430 49.28 10.30 37.41
N GLU A 431 49.48 11.05 36.32
CA GLU A 431 49.21 12.48 36.24
C GLU A 431 47.72 12.80 36.54
N THR A 432 46.77 12.08 35.91
CA THR A 432 45.34 12.32 36.08
C THR A 432 44.88 12.04 37.51
N GLN A 433 45.45 11.02 38.16
CA GLN A 433 45.24 10.73 39.59
C GLN A 433 45.83 11.81 40.50
N ALA A 434 47.02 12.30 40.18
CA ALA A 434 47.70 13.33 40.96
C ALA A 434 46.98 14.68 40.85
N GLU A 435 46.55 15.09 39.66
CA GLU A 435 45.72 16.29 39.45
C GLU A 435 44.39 16.21 40.22
N TYR A 436 43.66 15.07 40.10
CA TYR A 436 42.44 14.88 40.87
C TYR A 436 42.62 15.02 42.38
N VAL A 437 43.75 14.60 42.90
CA VAL A 437 44.07 14.68 44.32
C VAL A 437 44.48 16.09 44.71
N ALA A 438 45.29 16.78 43.89
CA ALA A 438 45.70 18.17 44.13
C ALA A 438 44.49 19.10 44.24
N ASP A 439 43.45 18.85 43.46
CA ASP A 439 42.18 19.62 43.42
C ASP A 439 41.23 19.30 44.59
N ILE A 440 41.55 18.35 45.48
CA ILE A 440 40.64 17.98 46.59
C ILE A 440 40.57 19.11 47.62
N LYS A 441 39.36 19.57 47.87
CA LYS A 441 39.07 20.55 48.91
C LYS A 441 39.45 20.00 50.30
N LEU A 442 40.23 20.75 51.12
CA LEU A 442 40.69 20.36 52.47
C LEU A 442 39.56 19.80 53.34
N ARG A 443 38.31 20.32 53.25
CA ARG A 443 37.17 19.79 54.00
C ARG A 443 36.82 18.35 53.67
N ASN A 444 37.24 17.84 52.52
CA ASN A 444 36.96 16.47 52.03
C ASN A 444 38.05 15.46 52.46
N ILE A 445 39.03 15.88 53.26
CA ILE A 445 40.10 15.01 53.81
C ILE A 445 39.72 14.46 55.19
N ASN A 446 38.46 14.48 55.56
CA ASN A 446 37.99 13.92 56.84
C ASN A 446 37.73 12.40 56.73
N LYS A 447 37.86 11.72 57.92
CA LYS A 447 37.69 10.26 58.01
C LYS A 447 36.40 9.73 57.43
N GLY A 448 35.27 10.43 57.60
CA GLY A 448 33.95 10.01 57.06
C GLY A 448 33.90 10.06 55.54
N TYR A 449 34.50 11.09 54.93
CA TYR A 449 34.59 11.17 53.47
C TYR A 449 35.44 10.06 52.89
N ILE A 450 36.57 9.76 53.52
CA ILE A 450 37.50 8.68 53.13
C ILE A 450 36.81 7.32 53.12
N LEU A 451 36.15 6.95 54.24
CA LEU A 451 35.44 5.68 54.35
C LEU A 451 34.34 5.53 53.26
N LYS A 452 33.60 6.59 53.04
CA LYS A 452 32.55 6.61 51.98
C LYS A 452 33.13 6.41 50.57
N ARG A 453 34.33 6.96 50.27
CA ARG A 453 35.02 6.77 49.00
C ARG A 453 35.56 5.37 48.80
N ILE A 454 36.02 4.73 49.90
CA ILE A 454 36.48 3.34 49.87
C ILE A 454 35.29 2.39 49.60
N GLU A 455 34.16 2.60 50.25
CA GLU A 455 32.92 1.83 49.99
C GLU A 455 32.46 2.02 48.54
N GLU A 456 32.57 3.24 47.99
CA GLU A 456 32.24 3.55 46.58
C GLU A 456 33.12 2.78 45.59
N ILE A 457 34.40 2.54 45.92
CA ILE A 457 35.34 1.77 45.07
C ILE A 457 34.86 0.33 44.91
N ASP A 458 34.41 -0.30 45.98
CA ASP A 458 33.97 -1.71 45.92
C ASP A 458 32.65 -1.83 45.17
N SER A 459 31.69 -0.92 45.38
CA SER A 459 30.48 -0.83 44.59
C SER A 459 30.76 -0.61 43.09
N LEU A 460 31.69 0.29 42.76
CA LEU A 460 32.10 0.53 41.37
C LEU A 460 32.70 -0.69 40.69
N LYS A 461 33.49 -1.50 41.44
CA LYS A 461 34.07 -2.74 40.89
C LYS A 461 32.98 -3.76 40.56
N GLU A 462 31.98 -3.92 41.44
CA GLU A 462 30.86 -4.81 41.21
C GLU A 462 30.02 -4.35 39.98
N GLU A 463 29.73 -3.05 39.89
CA GLU A 463 29.02 -2.46 38.77
C GLU A 463 29.79 -2.60 37.44
N ILE A 464 31.12 -2.43 37.44
CA ILE A 464 32.00 -2.63 36.29
C ILE A 464 31.98 -4.10 35.84
N ALA A 465 32.11 -5.03 36.81
CA ALA A 465 32.04 -6.47 36.50
C ALA A 465 30.69 -6.88 35.90
N ASP A 466 29.59 -6.33 36.43
CA ASP A 466 28.26 -6.54 35.89
C ASP A 466 28.11 -6.00 34.47
N MET A 467 28.61 -4.80 34.18
CA MET A 467 28.59 -4.21 32.84
C MET A 467 29.48 -4.98 31.85
N GLU A 468 30.61 -5.48 32.25
CA GLU A 468 31.48 -6.35 31.44
C GLU A 468 30.81 -7.68 31.11
N ASP A 469 30.07 -8.26 32.06
CA ASP A 469 29.30 -9.47 31.85
C ASP A 469 28.09 -9.20 30.89
N ILE A 470 27.39 -8.05 31.01
CA ILE A 470 26.35 -7.64 30.07
C ILE A 470 26.92 -7.54 28.63
N LEU A 471 28.11 -6.92 28.47
CA LEU A 471 28.71 -6.77 27.15
C LEU A 471 29.20 -8.07 26.54
N SER A 472 29.53 -9.06 27.35
CA SER A 472 30.00 -10.39 26.93
C SER A 472 28.83 -11.33 26.56
N SER A 473 27.63 -11.07 27.10
CA SER A 473 26.46 -11.97 26.98
C SER A 473 25.30 -11.33 26.23
N GLU A 474 25.12 -11.73 24.96
CA GLU A 474 23.95 -11.29 24.16
C GLU A 474 22.63 -11.66 24.84
N ARG A 475 22.57 -12.78 25.52
CA ARG A 475 21.39 -13.19 26.28
C ARG A 475 21.00 -12.15 27.35
N ARG A 476 21.99 -11.60 28.07
CA ARG A 476 21.73 -10.55 29.07
C ARG A 476 21.23 -9.27 28.43
N VAL A 477 21.83 -8.86 27.29
CA VAL A 477 21.38 -7.69 26.53
C VAL A 477 19.92 -7.87 26.08
N LYS A 478 19.55 -9.03 25.53
CA LYS A 478 18.17 -9.33 25.16
C LYS A 478 17.22 -9.31 26.37
N GLN A 479 17.67 -9.77 27.54
CA GLN A 479 16.86 -9.73 28.75
C GLN A 479 16.56 -8.32 29.25
N ILE A 480 17.53 -7.40 29.11
CA ILE A 480 17.34 -5.96 29.39
C ILE A 480 16.27 -5.39 28.45
N ILE A 481 16.36 -5.66 27.14
CA ILE A 481 15.41 -5.18 26.15
C ILE A 481 13.99 -5.72 26.44
N ILE A 482 13.87 -7.01 26.77
CA ILE A 482 12.59 -7.63 27.14
C ILE A 482 11.96 -6.96 28.36
N SER A 483 12.78 -6.62 29.37
CA SER A 483 12.30 -5.90 30.56
C SER A 483 11.82 -4.50 30.20
N GLU A 484 12.60 -3.76 29.40
CA GLU A 484 12.22 -2.42 28.90
C GLU A 484 10.90 -2.44 28.14
N LEU A 485 10.72 -3.41 27.23
CA LEU A 485 9.46 -3.59 26.49
C LEU A 485 8.25 -3.87 27.43
N GLY A 486 8.45 -4.69 28.45
CA GLY A 486 7.41 -4.99 29.44
C GLY A 486 7.01 -3.74 30.24
N ASP A 487 7.96 -2.91 30.63
CA ASP A 487 7.70 -1.67 31.34
C ASP A 487 6.98 -0.63 30.47
N ILE A 488 7.38 -0.53 29.20
CA ILE A 488 6.74 0.36 28.21
C ILE A 488 5.29 -0.06 27.95
N ALA A 489 5.06 -1.37 27.76
CA ALA A 489 3.71 -1.90 27.58
C ALA A 489 2.80 -1.60 28.77
N LYS A 490 3.30 -1.74 30.00
CA LYS A 490 2.54 -1.40 31.22
C LYS A 490 2.28 0.09 31.35
N LYS A 491 3.25 0.94 31.01
CA LYS A 491 3.17 2.39 31.24
C LYS A 491 2.35 3.12 30.18
N TYR A 492 2.46 2.71 28.91
CA TYR A 492 1.86 3.41 27.78
C TYR A 492 0.84 2.57 27.00
N GLY A 493 0.71 1.29 27.29
CA GLY A 493 -0.25 0.41 26.63
C GLY A 493 -1.69 0.91 26.79
N LYS A 494 -2.47 0.78 25.73
CA LYS A 494 -3.88 1.15 25.67
C LYS A 494 -4.69 -0.04 25.13
N PRO A 495 -5.95 -0.19 25.50
CA PRO A 495 -6.85 -1.16 24.87
C PRO A 495 -6.90 -0.92 23.36
N ARG A 496 -7.11 -1.97 22.58
CA ARG A 496 -7.34 -1.87 21.14
C ARG A 496 -8.56 -0.99 20.85
N LYS A 497 -8.44 -0.17 19.81
CA LYS A 497 -9.55 0.60 19.27
C LYS A 497 -10.28 -0.18 18.17
N THR A 498 -9.56 -0.83 17.28
CA THR A 498 -10.13 -1.59 16.17
C THR A 498 -10.48 -3.00 16.61
N MET A 499 -11.72 -3.41 16.39
CA MET A 499 -12.23 -4.73 16.72
C MET A 499 -12.22 -5.65 15.52
N PHE A 500 -12.42 -6.97 15.73
CA PHE A 500 -12.51 -7.94 14.65
C PHE A 500 -13.93 -8.43 14.49
N ILE A 501 -14.35 -8.60 13.22
CA ILE A 501 -15.57 -9.31 12.87
C ILE A 501 -15.15 -10.60 12.19
N TYR A 502 -15.61 -11.72 12.71
CA TYR A 502 -15.49 -13.03 12.11
C TYR A 502 -16.74 -13.22 11.24
N GLY A 503 -16.61 -12.96 9.94
CA GLY A 503 -17.68 -13.19 8.96
C GLY A 503 -17.19 -14.17 7.91
N THR A 504 -18.00 -15.15 7.54
CA THR A 504 -17.74 -15.95 6.34
C THR A 504 -18.01 -15.09 5.11
N GLU A 505 -17.18 -15.21 4.08
CA GLU A 505 -17.41 -14.58 2.76
C GLU A 505 -18.80 -14.95 2.19
N ASP A 506 -19.41 -16.02 2.69
CA ASP A 506 -20.74 -16.47 2.33
C ASP A 506 -21.85 -15.48 2.72
N GLU A 507 -21.71 -14.71 3.81
CA GLU A 507 -22.67 -13.64 4.15
C GLU A 507 -22.56 -12.42 3.22
N GLU A 508 -21.43 -12.20 2.55
CA GLU A 508 -21.30 -11.17 1.50
C GLU A 508 -21.93 -11.61 0.17
N ASN A 509 -21.97 -12.91 -0.10
CA ASN A 509 -22.55 -13.47 -1.33
C ASN A 509 -24.06 -13.69 -1.23
N GLU A 510 -24.65 -13.91 -0.04
CA GLU A 510 -26.09 -14.10 0.13
C GLU A 510 -26.94 -12.82 0.00
N ALA A 511 -26.33 -11.64 0.08
CA ALA A 511 -26.99 -10.39 -0.32
C ALA A 511 -26.66 -10.06 -1.78
N GLU A 512 -26.77 -11.02 -2.70
CA GLU A 512 -27.01 -10.68 -4.10
C GLU A 512 -28.28 -9.82 -4.14
N GLU A 513 -28.15 -8.55 -4.59
CA GLU A 513 -29.31 -7.77 -4.97
C GLU A 513 -30.20 -8.71 -5.77
N GLU A 514 -31.46 -8.88 -5.37
CA GLU A 514 -32.46 -9.43 -6.27
C GLU A 514 -32.46 -8.50 -7.48
N ILE A 515 -31.65 -8.86 -8.49
CA ILE A 515 -31.65 -8.16 -9.77
C ILE A 515 -33.09 -8.31 -10.28
N PRO A 516 -33.82 -7.19 -10.42
CA PRO A 516 -35.20 -7.30 -10.87
C PRO A 516 -35.20 -8.00 -12.22
N ASP A 517 -35.93 -9.12 -12.29
CA ASP A 517 -36.04 -9.90 -13.51
C ASP A 517 -37.16 -9.32 -14.35
N TYR A 518 -36.80 -8.74 -15.49
CA TYR A 518 -37.74 -8.24 -16.48
C TYR A 518 -37.18 -8.39 -17.89
N PRO A 519 -38.03 -8.55 -18.89
CA PRO A 519 -37.59 -8.70 -20.27
C PRO A 519 -37.02 -7.41 -20.84
N VAL A 520 -35.95 -7.56 -21.61
CA VAL A 520 -35.22 -6.46 -22.27
C VAL A 520 -34.87 -6.83 -23.72
N ASN A 521 -34.79 -5.81 -24.57
CA ASN A 521 -34.27 -5.92 -25.92
C ASN A 521 -32.89 -5.25 -25.95
N LEU A 522 -31.90 -5.98 -26.39
CA LEU A 522 -30.50 -5.52 -26.46
C LEU A 522 -30.12 -5.33 -27.93
N PHE A 523 -29.42 -4.23 -28.21
CA PHE A 523 -28.96 -3.88 -29.55
C PHE A 523 -27.50 -3.52 -29.49
N PHE A 524 -26.68 -4.16 -30.33
CA PHE A 524 -25.26 -3.87 -30.48
C PHE A 524 -24.97 -3.45 -31.92
N THR A 525 -24.22 -2.35 -32.07
CA THR A 525 -23.93 -1.77 -33.39
C THR A 525 -22.47 -2.04 -33.80
N ARG A 526 -22.21 -1.93 -35.11
CA ARG A 526 -20.86 -2.12 -35.70
C ARG A 526 -19.80 -1.17 -35.12
N GLU A 527 -20.19 0.06 -34.80
CA GLU A 527 -19.29 1.10 -34.24
C GLU A 527 -19.12 0.96 -32.71
N GLY A 528 -19.69 -0.08 -32.08
CA GLY A 528 -19.50 -0.38 -30.67
C GLY A 528 -20.47 0.30 -29.71
N TYR A 529 -21.64 0.72 -30.20
CA TYR A 529 -22.71 1.24 -29.36
C TYR A 529 -23.63 0.11 -28.89
N PHE A 530 -24.08 0.20 -27.65
CA PHE A 530 -24.97 -0.76 -27.02
C PHE A 530 -26.20 -0.07 -26.44
N LYS A 531 -27.34 -0.67 -26.64
CA LYS A 531 -28.62 -0.18 -26.08
C LYS A 531 -29.37 -1.31 -25.41
N LYS A 532 -29.92 -1.00 -24.25
CA LYS A 532 -30.84 -1.82 -23.50
C LYS A 532 -32.20 -1.09 -23.48
N ILE A 533 -33.23 -1.68 -24.02
CA ILE A 533 -34.55 -1.05 -24.16
C ILE A 533 -35.60 -2.03 -23.64
N THR A 534 -36.51 -1.56 -22.78
CA THR A 534 -37.63 -2.40 -22.34
C THR A 534 -38.64 -2.60 -23.48
N PRO A 535 -39.31 -3.77 -23.57
CA PRO A 535 -40.30 -4.03 -24.62
C PRO A 535 -41.39 -2.97 -24.70
N GLN A 536 -41.79 -2.39 -23.57
CA GLN A 536 -42.76 -1.30 -23.52
C GLN A 536 -42.23 -0.03 -24.19
N SER A 537 -40.99 0.37 -23.86
CA SER A 537 -40.33 1.54 -24.46
C SER A 537 -40.11 1.35 -25.96
N LEU A 538 -39.75 0.12 -26.38
CA LEU A 538 -39.53 -0.20 -27.80
C LEU A 538 -40.84 -0.11 -28.63
N ARG A 539 -41.98 -0.60 -28.11
CA ARG A 539 -43.29 -0.51 -28.79
C ARG A 539 -43.76 0.93 -28.96
N MET A 540 -43.37 1.83 -28.06
CA MET A 540 -43.76 3.25 -28.11
C MET A 540 -42.79 4.10 -28.92
N SER A 541 -41.75 3.51 -29.46
CA SER A 541 -40.66 4.21 -30.12
C SER A 541 -40.74 4.08 -31.64
N GLY A 542 -40.29 5.12 -32.37
CA GLY A 542 -40.05 5.06 -33.79
C GLY A 542 -38.74 4.37 -34.16
N GLU A 543 -38.10 4.76 -35.24
CA GLU A 543 -36.82 4.23 -35.66
C GLU A 543 -35.72 4.48 -34.61
N GLN A 544 -34.78 3.54 -34.56
CA GLN A 544 -33.65 3.64 -33.64
C GLN A 544 -32.61 4.66 -34.13
N LYS A 545 -32.23 5.58 -33.28
CA LYS A 545 -31.15 6.54 -33.59
C LYS A 545 -29.81 5.82 -33.58
N LEU A 546 -29.08 5.84 -34.69
CA LEU A 546 -27.72 5.33 -34.84
C LEU A 546 -26.79 6.46 -35.18
N LYS A 547 -25.47 6.21 -35.04
CA LYS A 547 -24.43 7.09 -35.58
C LYS A 547 -24.50 7.06 -37.11
N GLU A 548 -24.02 8.11 -37.75
CA GLU A 548 -23.94 8.18 -39.20
C GLU A 548 -23.10 7.03 -39.77
N ASN A 549 -23.65 6.27 -40.71
CA ASN A 549 -23.05 5.06 -41.30
C ASN A 549 -22.87 3.86 -40.35
N ASP A 550 -23.52 3.85 -39.17
CA ASP A 550 -23.52 2.71 -38.26
C ASP A 550 -24.77 1.81 -38.49
N GLU A 551 -24.66 0.53 -38.15
CA GLU A 551 -25.74 -0.43 -38.25
C GLU A 551 -25.80 -1.38 -37.06
N ILE A 552 -27.01 -1.89 -36.76
CA ILE A 552 -27.18 -2.90 -35.71
C ILE A 552 -26.74 -4.25 -36.29
N ILE A 553 -25.73 -4.85 -35.66
CA ILE A 553 -25.18 -6.14 -36.05
C ILE A 553 -25.67 -7.30 -35.17
N GLU A 554 -26.10 -7.02 -33.95
CA GLU A 554 -26.62 -8.03 -33.03
C GLU A 554 -27.87 -7.49 -32.32
N THR A 555 -28.87 -8.34 -32.22
CA THR A 555 -30.08 -8.10 -31.44
C THR A 555 -30.33 -9.31 -30.56
N TYR A 556 -30.67 -9.07 -29.29
CA TYR A 556 -30.99 -10.13 -28.35
C TYR A 556 -32.24 -9.74 -27.53
N ASP A 557 -33.17 -10.68 -27.39
CA ASP A 557 -34.34 -10.54 -26.54
C ASP A 557 -34.18 -11.49 -25.35
N GLY A 558 -34.09 -10.97 -24.13
CA GLY A 558 -33.85 -11.78 -22.96
C GLY A 558 -34.10 -11.05 -21.64
N SER A 559 -33.46 -11.52 -20.58
CA SER A 559 -33.65 -11.05 -19.23
C SER A 559 -32.62 -10.00 -18.80
N ASN A 560 -33.05 -9.06 -17.95
CA ASN A 560 -32.15 -8.13 -17.24
C ASN A 560 -31.10 -8.83 -16.37
N ARG A 561 -31.24 -10.11 -16.06
CA ARG A 561 -30.29 -10.92 -15.28
C ARG A 561 -29.17 -11.54 -16.10
N ALA A 562 -29.27 -11.54 -17.43
CA ALA A 562 -28.30 -12.18 -18.30
C ALA A 562 -26.88 -11.56 -18.16
N GLU A 563 -25.85 -12.37 -18.35
CA GLU A 563 -24.49 -11.91 -18.55
C GLU A 563 -24.21 -11.66 -20.03
N LEU A 564 -23.43 -10.62 -20.30
CA LEU A 564 -22.99 -10.24 -21.64
C LEU A 564 -21.50 -10.58 -21.81
N LEU A 565 -21.18 -11.25 -22.91
CA LEU A 565 -19.84 -11.58 -23.32
C LEU A 565 -19.53 -10.82 -24.60
N PHE A 566 -18.59 -9.89 -24.54
CA PHE A 566 -18.13 -9.08 -25.67
C PHE A 566 -16.77 -9.60 -26.13
N PHE A 567 -16.74 -10.34 -27.23
CA PHE A 567 -15.52 -10.88 -27.83
C PHE A 567 -14.85 -9.81 -28.70
N THR A 568 -13.53 -9.71 -28.61
CA THR A 568 -12.74 -8.68 -29.29
C THR A 568 -11.77 -9.28 -30.30
N ASP A 569 -11.27 -8.46 -31.21
CA ASP A 569 -10.27 -8.82 -32.23
C ASP A 569 -8.86 -9.09 -31.64
N LYS A 570 -8.68 -8.88 -30.32
CA LYS A 570 -7.44 -9.21 -29.58
C LYS A 570 -7.54 -10.51 -28.80
N PHE A 571 -8.41 -11.44 -29.22
CA PHE A 571 -8.57 -12.79 -28.62
C PHE A 571 -9.00 -12.74 -27.14
N GLN A 572 -9.74 -11.71 -26.75
CA GLN A 572 -10.20 -11.47 -25.40
C GLN A 572 -11.72 -11.46 -25.36
N VAL A 573 -12.29 -11.67 -24.15
CA VAL A 573 -13.71 -11.45 -23.90
C VAL A 573 -13.90 -10.59 -22.65
N TYR A 574 -14.67 -9.53 -22.79
CA TYR A 574 -15.11 -8.70 -21.67
C TYR A 574 -16.48 -9.14 -21.22
N LYS A 575 -16.66 -9.22 -19.90
CA LYS A 575 -17.90 -9.66 -19.27
C LYS A 575 -18.57 -8.49 -18.57
N ALA A 576 -19.86 -8.33 -18.76
CA ALA A 576 -20.72 -7.38 -18.07
C ALA A 576 -22.09 -8.02 -17.83
N ARG A 577 -22.90 -7.48 -16.93
CA ARG A 577 -24.28 -7.91 -16.74
C ARG A 577 -25.21 -6.93 -17.43
N VAL A 578 -26.33 -7.41 -17.92
CA VAL A 578 -27.36 -6.55 -18.52
C VAL A 578 -27.83 -5.47 -17.54
N CYS A 579 -27.94 -5.79 -16.25
CA CYS A 579 -28.29 -4.82 -15.20
C CYS A 579 -27.25 -3.71 -14.95
N ASP A 580 -26.03 -3.86 -15.44
CA ASP A 580 -24.99 -2.82 -15.33
C ASP A 580 -25.19 -1.67 -16.34
N PHE A 581 -26.16 -1.84 -17.28
CA PHE A 581 -26.55 -0.85 -18.27
C PHE A 581 -27.94 -0.27 -17.94
N GLU A 582 -28.08 1.04 -18.15
CA GLU A 582 -29.37 1.72 -17.91
C GLU A 582 -30.39 1.44 -19.02
N ASP A 583 -31.68 1.42 -18.64
CA ASP A 583 -32.76 1.31 -19.63
C ASP A 583 -32.85 2.58 -20.47
N GLY A 584 -32.61 2.44 -21.76
CA GLY A 584 -32.59 3.53 -22.74
C GLY A 584 -33.88 3.64 -23.54
N LYS A 585 -33.89 4.65 -24.42
CA LYS A 585 -34.95 4.85 -25.46
C LYS A 585 -34.34 4.65 -26.84
N ALA A 586 -35.15 4.30 -27.82
CA ALA A 586 -34.67 4.18 -29.21
C ALA A 586 -34.07 5.48 -29.77
N SER A 587 -34.53 6.63 -29.26
CA SER A 587 -34.07 7.97 -29.70
C SER A 587 -32.71 8.39 -29.19
N VAL A 588 -32.04 7.62 -28.31
CA VAL A 588 -30.66 7.89 -27.82
C VAL A 588 -29.66 6.97 -28.52
N MET A 589 -28.37 7.34 -28.53
CA MET A 589 -27.36 6.53 -29.19
C MET A 589 -26.95 5.28 -28.36
N GLY A 590 -27.18 5.29 -27.04
CA GLY A 590 -26.79 4.22 -26.13
C GLY A 590 -25.36 4.41 -25.58
N ASP A 591 -24.89 3.38 -24.86
CA ASP A 591 -23.55 3.35 -24.25
C ASP A 591 -22.48 3.01 -25.29
N TYR A 592 -21.38 3.76 -25.32
CA TYR A 592 -20.21 3.43 -26.14
C TYR A 592 -19.32 2.44 -25.37
N LEU A 593 -19.37 1.17 -25.78
CA LEU A 593 -18.74 0.05 -25.07
C LEU A 593 -17.24 0.14 -24.89
N PRO A 594 -16.43 0.64 -25.87
CA PRO A 594 -14.98 0.78 -25.68
C PRO A 594 -14.61 1.59 -24.46
N VAL A 595 -15.36 2.65 -24.17
CA VAL A 595 -15.16 3.48 -22.95
C VAL A 595 -15.78 2.83 -21.72
N LYS A 596 -17.00 2.26 -21.84
CA LYS A 596 -17.72 1.67 -20.72
C LYS A 596 -17.04 0.43 -20.14
N LEU A 597 -16.42 -0.38 -21.02
CA LEU A 597 -15.71 -1.62 -20.66
C LEU A 597 -14.20 -1.44 -20.48
N GLU A 598 -13.68 -0.21 -20.66
CA GLU A 598 -12.26 0.11 -20.56
C GLU A 598 -11.40 -0.79 -21.48
N LEU A 599 -11.77 -0.85 -22.79
CA LEU A 599 -11.03 -1.64 -23.77
C LEU A 599 -9.60 -1.10 -23.94
N ASP A 600 -8.68 -2.00 -24.27
CA ASP A 600 -7.31 -1.61 -24.62
C ASP A 600 -7.30 -0.73 -25.90
N PRO A 601 -6.31 0.15 -26.09
CA PRO A 601 -6.18 0.95 -27.31
C PRO A 601 -6.21 0.05 -28.57
N ASP A 602 -6.96 0.48 -29.60
CA ASP A 602 -7.09 -0.23 -30.88
C ASP A 602 -7.74 -1.62 -30.79
N GLU A 603 -8.47 -1.92 -29.72
CA GLU A 603 -9.26 -3.14 -29.55
C GLU A 603 -10.71 -2.90 -29.96
N ARG A 604 -11.30 -3.80 -30.74
CA ARG A 604 -12.68 -3.73 -31.24
C ARG A 604 -13.48 -4.94 -30.85
N ILE A 605 -14.74 -4.71 -30.47
CA ILE A 605 -15.71 -5.80 -30.23
C ILE A 605 -16.18 -6.32 -31.57
N ILE A 606 -16.06 -7.64 -31.76
CA ILE A 606 -16.47 -8.33 -32.99
C ILE A 606 -17.74 -9.15 -32.82
N LYS A 607 -18.09 -9.50 -31.56
CA LYS A 607 -19.28 -10.32 -31.28
C LYS A 607 -19.77 -10.05 -29.86
N MET A 608 -21.10 -9.91 -29.71
CA MET A 608 -21.80 -9.92 -28.43
C MET A 608 -22.58 -11.24 -28.29
N ILE A 609 -22.50 -11.86 -27.12
CA ILE A 609 -23.32 -13.03 -26.77
C ILE A 609 -23.95 -12.75 -25.39
N ALA A 610 -25.24 -12.91 -25.26
CA ALA A 610 -25.94 -12.89 -24.00
C ALA A 610 -26.11 -14.34 -23.49
N ALA A 611 -25.68 -14.57 -22.25
CA ALA A 611 -25.76 -15.86 -21.57
C ALA A 611 -26.69 -15.75 -20.36
N GLU A 612 -27.74 -16.50 -20.35
CA GLU A 612 -28.65 -16.59 -19.19
C GLU A 612 -28.22 -17.69 -18.22
N ASP A 613 -27.78 -18.83 -18.76
CA ASP A 613 -27.44 -20.04 -17.99
C ASP A 613 -26.15 -20.73 -18.45
N TYR A 614 -25.37 -20.08 -19.33
CA TYR A 614 -24.18 -20.68 -19.95
C TYR A 614 -24.40 -22.02 -20.66
N SER A 615 -25.62 -22.31 -21.02
CA SER A 615 -25.97 -23.48 -21.84
C SER A 615 -25.55 -23.28 -23.31
N GLY A 616 -25.52 -24.38 -24.07
CA GLY A 616 -25.16 -24.35 -25.48
C GLY A 616 -23.67 -24.46 -25.76
N THR A 617 -23.34 -24.31 -27.03
CA THR A 617 -21.96 -24.49 -27.52
C THR A 617 -21.60 -23.38 -28.50
N LEU A 618 -20.44 -22.79 -28.33
CA LEU A 618 -19.91 -21.78 -29.22
C LEU A 618 -19.12 -22.44 -30.35
N VAL A 619 -19.53 -22.20 -31.58
CA VAL A 619 -18.87 -22.69 -32.79
C VAL A 619 -18.12 -21.54 -33.45
N MET A 620 -16.81 -21.69 -33.64
CA MET A 620 -15.92 -20.66 -34.18
C MET A 620 -15.25 -21.17 -35.44
N PHE A 621 -15.26 -20.37 -36.51
CA PHE A 621 -14.65 -20.68 -37.78
C PHE A 621 -13.50 -19.74 -38.07
N PHE A 622 -12.39 -20.28 -38.55
CA PHE A 622 -11.16 -19.53 -38.82
C PHE A 622 -10.81 -19.51 -40.32
N GLU A 623 -10.10 -18.47 -40.78
CA GLU A 623 -9.67 -18.32 -42.18
C GLU A 623 -8.94 -19.55 -42.74
N ASN A 624 -8.23 -20.29 -41.90
CA ASN A 624 -7.51 -21.49 -42.29
C ASN A 624 -8.41 -22.72 -42.53
N GLY A 625 -9.72 -22.55 -42.45
CA GLY A 625 -10.72 -23.62 -42.66
C GLY A 625 -10.88 -24.57 -41.48
N LYS A 626 -10.38 -24.20 -40.27
CA LYS A 626 -10.64 -24.93 -39.03
C LYS A 626 -11.92 -24.44 -38.38
N CYS A 627 -12.51 -25.33 -37.59
CA CYS A 627 -13.65 -25.04 -36.75
C CYS A 627 -13.39 -25.52 -35.32
N ALA A 628 -13.61 -24.65 -34.34
CA ALA A 628 -13.58 -24.98 -32.92
C ALA A 628 -15.02 -25.00 -32.36
N LYS A 629 -15.30 -26.01 -31.53
CA LYS A 629 -16.59 -26.20 -30.86
C LYS A 629 -16.31 -26.20 -29.35
N VAL A 630 -16.74 -25.16 -28.62
CA VAL A 630 -16.45 -24.92 -27.21
C VAL A 630 -17.73 -24.76 -26.42
N PRO A 631 -17.96 -25.54 -25.34
CA PRO A 631 -19.13 -25.35 -24.46
C PRO A 631 -19.13 -23.97 -23.84
N MET A 632 -20.30 -23.31 -23.78
CA MET A 632 -20.45 -21.99 -23.13
C MET A 632 -20.04 -22.02 -21.67
N ALA A 633 -20.24 -23.12 -20.94
CA ALA A 633 -19.75 -23.32 -19.57
C ALA A 633 -18.24 -23.08 -19.40
N SER A 634 -17.44 -23.18 -20.48
CA SER A 634 -16.00 -22.85 -20.43
C SER A 634 -15.72 -21.35 -20.23
N PHE A 635 -16.70 -20.49 -20.45
CA PHE A 635 -16.61 -19.05 -20.23
C PHE A 635 -17.22 -18.61 -18.89
N GLU A 636 -17.87 -19.51 -18.17
CA GLU A 636 -18.34 -19.27 -16.81
C GLU A 636 -17.15 -19.08 -15.85
N THR A 637 -17.26 -18.15 -14.91
CA THR A 637 -16.20 -17.88 -13.92
C THR A 637 -16.79 -17.82 -12.52
N LYS A 638 -16.18 -18.49 -11.56
CA LYS A 638 -16.59 -18.47 -10.14
C LYS A 638 -16.41 -17.10 -9.48
N THR A 639 -15.62 -16.22 -10.06
CA THR A 639 -15.37 -14.85 -9.58
C THR A 639 -15.79 -13.86 -10.66
N ARG A 640 -16.23 -12.67 -10.27
CA ARG A 640 -16.62 -11.58 -11.19
C ARG A 640 -15.41 -11.02 -11.94
N ARG A 641 -14.84 -11.81 -12.85
CA ARG A 641 -13.77 -11.35 -13.73
C ARG A 641 -14.36 -10.57 -14.88
N LYS A 642 -14.01 -9.28 -14.98
CA LYS A 642 -14.46 -8.40 -16.08
C LYS A 642 -13.80 -8.73 -17.42
N LYS A 643 -12.64 -9.38 -17.45
CA LYS A 643 -11.84 -9.66 -18.65
C LYS A 643 -11.23 -11.04 -18.59
N LEU A 644 -11.35 -11.81 -19.68
CA LEU A 644 -10.71 -13.11 -19.87
C LEU A 644 -9.82 -13.04 -21.11
N ALA A 645 -8.53 -13.29 -20.93
CA ALA A 645 -7.58 -13.46 -22.03
C ALA A 645 -7.72 -14.87 -22.64
N ASN A 646 -7.23 -15.03 -23.87
CA ASN A 646 -7.25 -16.28 -24.62
C ASN A 646 -8.68 -16.86 -24.73
N ALA A 647 -9.60 -15.99 -25.13
CA ALA A 647 -11.00 -16.37 -25.27
C ALA A 647 -11.27 -17.27 -26.48
N TYR A 648 -10.39 -17.22 -27.49
CA TYR A 648 -10.40 -18.09 -28.66
C TYR A 648 -8.97 -18.13 -29.27
N ASN A 649 -8.76 -19.03 -30.26
CA ASN A 649 -7.44 -19.26 -30.83
C ASN A 649 -6.93 -18.08 -31.66
N ASP A 650 -5.67 -17.72 -31.48
CA ASP A 650 -4.97 -16.63 -32.16
C ASP A 650 -4.19 -17.06 -33.43
N GLY A 651 -4.12 -18.34 -33.71
CA GLY A 651 -3.33 -18.90 -34.82
C GLY A 651 -3.89 -18.62 -36.23
N SER A 652 -5.12 -18.09 -36.34
CA SER A 652 -5.73 -17.69 -37.62
C SER A 652 -6.88 -16.72 -37.36
N PRO A 653 -7.11 -15.72 -38.24
CA PRO A 653 -8.24 -14.79 -38.11
C PRO A 653 -9.59 -15.50 -37.96
N LEU A 654 -10.45 -14.98 -37.09
CA LEU A 654 -11.80 -15.46 -36.91
C LEU A 654 -12.69 -14.99 -38.06
N VAL A 655 -13.43 -15.91 -38.68
CA VAL A 655 -14.40 -15.60 -39.77
C VAL A 655 -15.82 -15.48 -39.21
N SER A 656 -16.21 -16.40 -38.32
CA SER A 656 -17.56 -16.42 -37.74
C SER A 656 -17.54 -17.06 -36.37
N MET A 657 -18.43 -16.60 -35.50
CA MET A 657 -18.66 -17.12 -34.15
C MET A 657 -20.17 -17.18 -33.92
N THR A 658 -20.70 -18.36 -33.60
CA THR A 658 -22.14 -18.58 -33.43
C THR A 658 -22.43 -19.48 -32.25
N LEU A 659 -23.33 -19.08 -31.37
CA LEU A 659 -23.86 -19.92 -30.30
C LEU A 659 -24.96 -20.86 -30.87
N ILE A 660 -24.85 -22.13 -30.51
CA ILE A 660 -25.84 -23.16 -30.89
C ILE A 660 -26.30 -23.95 -29.66
N ASP A 661 -27.59 -24.25 -29.59
CA ASP A 661 -28.17 -25.06 -28.51
C ASP A 661 -28.07 -26.56 -28.77
N GLY A 662 -27.88 -26.96 -30.02
CA GLY A 662 -27.75 -28.33 -30.49
C GLY A 662 -27.00 -28.38 -31.81
N ASP A 663 -26.64 -29.58 -32.24
CA ASP A 663 -25.95 -29.75 -33.53
C ASP A 663 -26.81 -29.31 -34.71
N CYS A 664 -26.21 -28.55 -35.61
CA CYS A 664 -26.83 -27.99 -36.79
C CYS A 664 -25.89 -27.94 -38.00
N GLU A 665 -26.42 -27.66 -39.16
CA GLU A 665 -25.66 -27.54 -40.39
C GLU A 665 -25.10 -26.12 -40.58
N PHE A 666 -23.88 -26.02 -41.04
CA PHE A 666 -23.24 -24.78 -41.48
C PHE A 666 -22.83 -24.86 -42.93
N MET A 667 -23.09 -23.78 -43.66
CA MET A 667 -22.61 -23.58 -45.01
C MET A 667 -21.33 -22.74 -44.95
N LEU A 668 -20.23 -23.30 -45.49
CA LEU A 668 -18.94 -22.66 -45.59
C LEU A 668 -18.64 -22.26 -47.01
N SER A 669 -18.11 -21.04 -47.24
CA SER A 669 -17.63 -20.62 -48.55
C SER A 669 -16.20 -20.13 -48.47
N SER A 670 -15.39 -20.44 -49.50
CA SER A 670 -13.99 -19.98 -49.64
C SER A 670 -13.93 -18.86 -50.68
N ASP A 671 -12.79 -18.09 -50.62
CA ASP A 671 -12.46 -17.08 -51.62
C ASP A 671 -12.17 -17.67 -53.03
N ALA A 672 -11.96 -18.98 -53.11
CA ALA A 672 -11.84 -19.73 -54.38
C ALA A 672 -13.19 -20.20 -54.94
N GLY A 673 -14.33 -19.68 -54.47
CA GLY A 673 -15.66 -20.03 -54.93
C GLY A 673 -16.11 -21.45 -54.58
N LYS A 674 -15.52 -22.11 -53.62
CA LYS A 674 -15.92 -23.43 -53.15
C LYS A 674 -16.86 -23.32 -51.97
N VAL A 675 -17.92 -24.13 -51.99
CA VAL A 675 -18.94 -24.22 -50.97
C VAL A 675 -19.02 -25.63 -50.39
N MET A 676 -19.35 -25.77 -49.13
CA MET A 676 -19.68 -27.03 -48.48
C MET A 676 -20.69 -26.83 -47.36
N ILE A 677 -21.53 -27.82 -47.16
CA ILE A 677 -22.45 -27.89 -46.00
C ILE A 677 -22.03 -29.09 -45.15
N PHE A 678 -21.86 -28.86 -43.85
CA PHE A 678 -21.53 -29.92 -42.92
C PHE A 678 -22.29 -29.77 -41.61
N ASN A 679 -22.52 -30.87 -40.91
CA ASN A 679 -23.19 -30.89 -39.63
C ASN A 679 -22.12 -30.83 -38.50
N THR A 680 -22.35 -29.99 -37.48
CA THR A 680 -21.47 -29.81 -36.35
C THR A 680 -21.31 -31.05 -35.46
N VAL A 681 -22.16 -32.06 -35.63
CA VAL A 681 -22.02 -33.38 -34.97
C VAL A 681 -20.66 -34.07 -35.31
N LEU A 682 -20.08 -33.71 -36.45
CA LEU A 682 -18.78 -34.24 -36.91
C LEU A 682 -17.57 -33.69 -36.12
N ILE A 683 -17.81 -32.69 -35.23
CA ILE A 683 -16.78 -32.05 -34.44
C ILE A 683 -17.08 -32.27 -32.96
N LEU A 684 -16.12 -32.87 -32.25
CA LEU A 684 -16.24 -33.03 -30.81
C LEU A 684 -15.96 -31.71 -30.07
N PRO A 685 -16.77 -31.34 -29.07
CA PRO A 685 -16.53 -30.14 -28.27
C PRO A 685 -15.24 -30.29 -27.43
N LYS A 686 -14.53 -29.20 -27.23
CA LYS A 686 -13.34 -29.11 -26.39
C LYS A 686 -13.51 -28.04 -25.32
N ALA A 687 -13.14 -28.35 -24.07
CA ALA A 687 -13.28 -27.43 -22.95
C ALA A 687 -12.27 -26.25 -22.98
N ALA A 688 -11.13 -26.40 -23.66
CA ALA A 688 -10.15 -25.33 -23.80
C ALA A 688 -10.66 -24.27 -24.77
N ARG A 689 -10.79 -23.03 -24.30
CA ARG A 689 -11.32 -21.89 -25.08
C ARG A 689 -10.46 -21.55 -26.29
N ASP A 690 -9.14 -21.58 -26.12
CA ASP A 690 -8.11 -21.26 -27.12
C ASP A 690 -7.76 -22.44 -28.05
N THR A 691 -8.63 -23.45 -28.09
CA THR A 691 -8.43 -24.62 -28.94
C THR A 691 -8.28 -24.24 -30.40
N GLN A 692 -7.29 -24.81 -31.11
CA GLN A 692 -7.08 -24.59 -32.54
C GLN A 692 -8.20 -25.14 -33.42
N GLY A 693 -9.11 -25.93 -32.86
CA GLY A 693 -10.18 -26.57 -33.60
C GLY A 693 -9.74 -27.71 -34.49
N VAL A 694 -10.65 -28.21 -35.32
CA VAL A 694 -10.48 -29.30 -36.26
C VAL A 694 -10.54 -28.75 -37.68
N GLN A 695 -9.69 -29.28 -38.60
CA GLN A 695 -9.79 -28.90 -40.01
C GLN A 695 -11.14 -29.40 -40.57
N VAL A 696 -11.93 -28.50 -41.09
CA VAL A 696 -13.25 -28.78 -41.67
C VAL A 696 -13.18 -28.69 -43.20
N MET A 697 -12.67 -27.57 -43.69
CA MET A 697 -12.45 -27.33 -45.12
C MET A 697 -10.96 -27.35 -45.45
N ARG A 698 -10.55 -28.20 -46.40
CA ARG A 698 -9.18 -28.22 -46.90
C ARG A 698 -8.94 -27.07 -47.87
N LEU A 699 -8.15 -26.09 -47.42
CA LEU A 699 -7.77 -24.89 -48.18
C LEU A 699 -6.27 -24.93 -48.46
N THR A 700 -5.86 -25.02 -49.76
CA THR A 700 -4.43 -25.15 -50.11
C THR A 700 -3.76 -23.80 -50.31
N ARG A 701 -4.44 -22.80 -50.86
CA ARG A 701 -4.01 -21.40 -51.04
C ARG A 701 -5.16 -20.42 -50.84
N ALA A 702 -6.34 -20.93 -50.65
CA ALA A 702 -7.58 -20.20 -50.43
C ALA A 702 -7.82 -19.99 -48.96
N LYS A 703 -8.65 -19.03 -48.61
CA LYS A 703 -9.13 -18.71 -47.26
C LYS A 703 -10.61 -18.96 -47.14
N LEU A 704 -11.05 -19.35 -45.94
CA LEU A 704 -12.49 -19.36 -45.62
C LEU A 704 -12.98 -17.91 -45.59
N ARG A 705 -14.02 -17.61 -46.32
CA ARG A 705 -14.61 -16.28 -46.45
C ARG A 705 -15.85 -16.09 -45.58
N SER A 706 -16.70 -17.10 -45.52
CA SER A 706 -17.91 -17.07 -44.70
C SER A 706 -18.22 -18.43 -44.11
N ALA A 707 -18.91 -18.42 -42.96
CA ALA A 707 -19.49 -19.58 -42.31
C ALA A 707 -20.82 -19.15 -41.69
N VAL A 708 -21.92 -19.64 -42.23
CA VAL A 708 -23.27 -19.27 -41.80
C VAL A 708 -24.07 -20.51 -41.46
N LYS A 709 -24.94 -20.38 -40.43
CA LYS A 709 -25.88 -21.49 -40.11
C LYS A 709 -26.78 -21.75 -41.30
N TYR A 710 -26.74 -22.97 -41.80
CA TYR A 710 -27.55 -23.34 -42.97
C TYR A 710 -29.04 -23.36 -42.62
N LYS A 711 -29.87 -22.80 -43.52
CA LYS A 711 -31.32 -22.89 -43.49
C LYS A 711 -31.79 -23.42 -44.85
N ASP A 712 -32.80 -24.26 -44.81
CA ASP A 712 -33.36 -24.82 -46.08
C ASP A 712 -33.77 -23.70 -47.04
N GLY A 713 -33.35 -23.86 -48.30
CA GLY A 713 -33.60 -22.88 -49.35
C GLY A 713 -32.51 -21.86 -49.58
N MET A 714 -31.42 -21.85 -48.80
CA MET A 714 -30.27 -20.93 -49.01
C MET A 714 -29.48 -21.26 -50.27
N ILE A 715 -29.49 -22.51 -50.71
CA ILE A 715 -28.80 -22.97 -51.92
C ILE A 715 -29.69 -24.01 -52.64
N LYS A 716 -29.76 -23.99 -53.97
CA LYS A 716 -30.40 -25.03 -54.75
C LYS A 716 -29.49 -26.26 -54.75
N ASP A 717 -30.07 -27.46 -54.71
CA ASP A 717 -29.38 -28.73 -54.69
C ASP A 717 -28.37 -28.84 -53.51
N ALA A 718 -28.80 -28.49 -52.29
CA ALA A 718 -27.99 -28.52 -51.07
C ALA A 718 -27.29 -29.89 -50.85
N ASP A 719 -27.89 -30.98 -51.32
CA ASP A 719 -27.37 -32.34 -51.13
C ASP A 719 -26.06 -32.55 -51.85
N SER A 720 -25.79 -31.86 -52.96
CA SER A 720 -24.53 -31.90 -53.68
C SER A 720 -23.37 -31.26 -52.92
N TYR A 721 -23.65 -30.34 -51.98
CA TYR A 721 -22.72 -29.63 -51.17
C TYR A 721 -22.58 -30.18 -49.74
N ARG A 722 -23.48 -31.09 -49.33
CA ARG A 722 -23.43 -31.75 -48.01
C ARG A 722 -22.32 -32.79 -47.94
N THR A 723 -21.60 -32.73 -46.84
CA THR A 723 -20.54 -33.74 -46.55
C THR A 723 -20.85 -34.56 -45.31
N LYS A 724 -20.55 -35.84 -45.36
CA LYS A 724 -20.65 -36.77 -44.23
C LYS A 724 -19.35 -36.92 -43.44
N THR A 725 -18.26 -36.37 -43.94
CA THR A 725 -16.92 -36.47 -43.32
C THR A 725 -16.18 -35.16 -43.44
N VAL A 726 -15.31 -34.85 -42.49
CA VAL A 726 -14.39 -33.73 -42.51
C VAL A 726 -12.96 -34.23 -42.25
N PRO A 727 -11.94 -33.61 -42.88
CA PRO A 727 -11.92 -32.44 -43.76
C PRO A 727 -12.17 -32.72 -45.22
N VAL A 728 -12.88 -31.87 -45.95
CA VAL A 728 -13.15 -31.95 -47.40
C VAL A 728 -12.77 -30.62 -48.10
N ALA A 729 -12.48 -30.70 -49.40
CA ALA A 729 -12.05 -29.51 -50.16
C ALA A 729 -13.23 -28.55 -50.55
N GLY A 730 -14.45 -28.99 -50.39
CA GLY A 730 -15.66 -28.31 -50.91
C GLY A 730 -15.80 -28.43 -52.45
N THR A 731 -17.01 -28.17 -52.94
CA THR A 731 -17.39 -28.20 -54.36
C THR A 731 -17.44 -26.78 -54.90
N LEU A 732 -17.01 -26.56 -56.14
CA LEU A 732 -17.15 -25.26 -56.79
C LEU A 732 -18.66 -24.91 -56.89
N TYR A 733 -18.96 -23.67 -56.54
CA TYR A 733 -20.29 -23.14 -56.66
C TYR A 733 -20.58 -22.79 -58.12
N ASP A 734 -21.69 -23.25 -58.65
CA ASP A 734 -22.08 -22.99 -60.02
C ASP A 734 -22.97 -21.73 -60.06
N GLU A 735 -22.43 -20.61 -60.61
CA GLU A 735 -23.04 -19.29 -60.57
C GLU A 735 -24.30 -19.15 -61.46
N ASP A 736 -24.59 -20.11 -62.33
CA ASP A 736 -25.74 -20.04 -63.23
C ASP A 736 -27.12 -20.23 -62.51
N VAL A 737 -27.12 -20.43 -61.23
CA VAL A 737 -28.28 -20.65 -60.39
C VAL A 737 -28.32 -19.81 -59.13
N ASP A 738 -28.72 -18.54 -59.28
CA ASP A 738 -29.04 -17.54 -58.27
C ASP A 738 -27.91 -16.65 -57.70
N GLN A 739 -28.08 -15.35 -57.92
CA GLN A 739 -27.42 -14.28 -57.19
C GLN A 739 -27.78 -14.36 -55.71
N LEU A 740 -27.00 -15.09 -54.91
CA LEU A 740 -27.04 -14.96 -53.45
C LEU A 740 -26.17 -13.75 -53.06
N LYS A 741 -26.82 -12.69 -52.61
CA LYS A 741 -26.19 -11.62 -51.86
C LYS A 741 -25.73 -12.21 -50.51
N PHE A 742 -24.44 -12.57 -50.41
CA PHE A 742 -23.82 -12.80 -49.11
C PHE A 742 -23.66 -11.45 -48.44
N VAL A 743 -24.45 -11.17 -47.41
CA VAL A 743 -24.32 -10.02 -46.50
C VAL A 743 -23.43 -10.40 -45.35
#